data_babee470f173095d33eb15337b0e3cf4
#
_entry.id   babee470f173095d33eb15337b0e3cf4
#
_cell.length_a   1.000
_cell.length_b   1.000
_cell.length_c   1.000
_cell.angle_alpha   90.00
_cell.angle_beta   90.00
_cell.angle_gamma   90.00
#
_symmetry.space_group_name_H-M   'P 1'
#
loop_
_entity.id
_entity.type
_entity.pdbx_description
1 polymer ?
#
loop_
_entity_poly.entity_id
_entity_poly.type
_entity_poly.pdbx_seq_one_letter_code
_entity_poly.pdbx_strand_id
1 'polypeptide(L)'
;MFLVAALAGCGGSGTFPGGSVVNSPGGGGGQPTQLVDVKVTVTIPARSKQHGMRPDYISANTQSLVIGLTSVDGKSVTGVNPTTIDTLPKSRGCKAQGNETVCTGTAKGSPGEDVFAVTTYGGTNGTGSVLSVGNVQQKIASSGSGVQIDQLTLSLDGIIASLGLSLSPNIGKRGTPVKANVSLTAYDATGAQIVGGSDYAAPILLSIQGDSNSAFTLHAGGSSGTELTVRKPASNLSLTYNGNKQASTVTIEATVSGAKNISAATAFKLKGKQPPPPVGTIYALNLGTNEGQGATITEYDGSANGDAAPQRTLQLSSKLYARSIAVDANNNLYVGYLDSATGFSISQGTPDKGNEIAVYAPNASGNDQPTGFITADSSTKTLIFPLYMALDPSGNLVTYGATSVDGNDGNDSVLIYSAGSSGAVAPANAWAFLTPQIRYAGPTGLALDSAGNFYVNGALHAPSGAAYGTYAAPAADDGNPSVNPSRTIPWNATSELTPPYVTNDSVSDNGEIYIGNTQLSGSGYPPCQARVNVYGAGASGGSSAPLRVLTLDTVVTTNSGCISPFNALTPFFPSISLFGSTLFATDDFNNAVLAFPANGNNTVKPTARIVGSATGLNAPIAVAVTSNSGQATARPVHPR
;
A
#
# COMPACT_ATOMS: atom_id res chain seq x y z
N MET A 1 -3.02 13.32 27.34
CA MET A 1 -2.44 12.08 26.83
C MET A 1 -2.86 10.98 27.79
N PHE A 2 -4.01 10.38 27.55
CA PHE A 2 -4.60 9.37 28.44
C PHE A 2 -4.26 7.98 27.87
N LEU A 3 -3.61 7.19 28.68
CA LEU A 3 -3.27 5.80 28.39
C LEU A 3 -4.51 4.95 28.69
N VAL A 4 -5.23 4.52 27.64
CA VAL A 4 -6.28 3.50 27.74
C VAL A 4 -5.60 2.14 27.68
N ALA A 5 -5.63 1.41 28.79
CA ALA A 5 -5.18 0.03 28.83
C ALA A 5 -6.05 -0.84 27.92
N ALA A 6 -5.45 -1.44 26.89
CA ALA A 6 -6.09 -2.42 26.05
C ALA A 6 -6.36 -3.70 26.85
N LEU A 7 -7.62 -4.03 27.07
CA LEU A 7 -8.04 -5.34 27.56
C LEU A 7 -8.21 -6.25 26.35
N ALA A 8 -7.20 -7.10 26.09
CA ALA A 8 -7.32 -8.20 25.16
C ALA A 8 -8.28 -9.25 25.76
N GLY A 9 -9.44 -9.43 25.15
CA GLY A 9 -10.38 -10.48 25.49
C GLY A 9 -9.95 -11.80 24.90
N CYS A 10 -9.24 -12.62 25.67
CA CYS A 10 -9.20 -14.07 25.48
C CYS A 10 -10.33 -14.68 26.29
N GLY A 11 -11.21 -15.46 25.65
CA GLY A 11 -12.22 -16.26 26.31
C GLY A 11 -11.57 -17.32 27.22
N GLY A 12 -11.52 -17.02 28.48
CA GLY A 12 -11.16 -17.89 29.57
C GLY A 12 -11.93 -17.44 30.79
N SER A 13 -12.67 -18.36 31.44
CA SER A 13 -13.31 -18.16 32.74
C SER A 13 -12.24 -17.87 33.79
N GLY A 14 -11.81 -16.63 33.87
CA GLY A 14 -10.91 -16.10 34.89
C GLY A 14 -11.67 -15.13 35.77
N THR A 15 -11.89 -15.52 37.02
CA THR A 15 -12.21 -14.59 38.10
C THR A 15 -11.20 -13.44 38.06
N PHE A 16 -11.70 -12.21 37.85
CA PHE A 16 -10.84 -11.03 38.02
C PHE A 16 -10.31 -11.01 39.45
N PRO A 17 -8.97 -10.99 39.66
CA PRO A 17 -8.44 -10.60 40.97
C PRO A 17 -8.89 -9.15 41.17
N GLY A 18 -9.35 -8.84 42.37
CA GLY A 18 -9.83 -7.51 42.76
C GLY A 18 -8.92 -6.43 42.20
N GLY A 19 -9.53 -5.44 41.52
CA GLY A 19 -8.88 -4.42 40.72
C GLY A 19 -7.66 -3.83 41.41
N SER A 20 -6.50 -4.12 40.88
CA SER A 20 -5.30 -3.32 41.18
C SER A 20 -5.51 -1.96 40.54
N VAL A 21 -5.85 -1.00 41.35
CA VAL A 21 -5.75 0.42 41.02
C VAL A 21 -4.33 0.66 40.53
N VAL A 22 -4.19 1.09 39.27
CA VAL A 22 -2.91 1.53 38.75
C VAL A 22 -2.47 2.73 39.58
N ASN A 23 -1.51 2.50 40.48
CA ASN A 23 -0.84 3.56 41.21
C ASN A 23 -0.06 4.43 40.22
N SER A 24 -0.58 5.61 39.89
CA SER A 24 0.25 6.71 39.40
C SER A 24 1.23 7.12 40.51
N PRO A 25 2.52 7.25 40.26
CA PRO A 25 3.45 7.71 41.27
C PRO A 25 3.22 9.21 41.51
N GLY A 26 2.71 9.58 42.69
CA GLY A 26 2.73 10.96 43.16
C GLY A 26 1.42 11.61 43.49
N GLY A 27 0.58 11.00 44.30
CA GLY A 27 -0.55 11.65 44.93
C GLY A 27 -1.16 10.72 45.98
N GLY A 28 -0.94 10.92 47.26
CA GLY A 28 -1.48 10.10 48.34
C GLY A 28 -3.03 10.13 48.32
N GLY A 29 -3.63 9.05 47.74
CA GLY A 29 -5.06 8.81 47.86
C GLY A 29 -5.39 8.50 49.32
N GLY A 30 -6.27 9.29 49.92
CA GLY A 30 -6.75 9.08 51.29
C GLY A 30 -8.16 8.46 51.29
N GLN A 31 -8.51 7.75 52.39
CA GLN A 31 -9.90 7.43 52.65
C GLN A 31 -10.67 8.74 52.92
N PRO A 32 -11.87 8.89 52.34
CA PRO A 32 -12.71 10.05 52.69
C PRO A 32 -13.09 9.99 54.15
N THR A 33 -13.07 11.13 54.79
CA THR A 33 -13.33 11.26 56.24
C THR A 33 -14.82 10.99 56.62
N GLN A 34 -15.70 11.07 55.62
CA GLN A 34 -17.12 10.82 55.83
C GLN A 34 -17.72 10.17 54.57
N LEU A 35 -18.40 9.04 54.71
CA LEU A 35 -19.16 8.39 53.64
C LEU A 35 -20.64 8.59 53.85
N VAL A 36 -21.36 8.93 52.80
CA VAL A 36 -22.81 9.07 52.75
C VAL A 36 -23.42 8.14 51.72
N ASP A 37 -24.68 7.78 51.90
CA ASP A 37 -25.43 6.98 50.94
C ASP A 37 -26.03 7.88 49.85
N VAL A 38 -25.66 7.66 48.59
CA VAL A 38 -26.17 8.38 47.43
C VAL A 38 -27.18 7.50 46.70
N LYS A 39 -28.36 7.98 46.45
CA LYS A 39 -29.41 7.25 45.73
C LYS A 39 -29.07 7.16 44.25
N VAL A 40 -29.11 5.95 43.71
CA VAL A 40 -28.94 5.66 42.29
C VAL A 40 -30.24 5.13 41.72
N THR A 41 -30.70 5.71 40.61
CA THR A 41 -31.82 5.18 39.84
C THR A 41 -31.36 4.88 38.42
N VAL A 42 -31.58 3.65 37.96
CA VAL A 42 -31.24 3.22 36.60
C VAL A 42 -32.49 2.63 35.93
N THR A 43 -32.70 2.99 34.67
CA THR A 43 -33.79 2.43 33.86
C THR A 43 -33.18 1.53 32.77
N ILE A 44 -33.48 0.26 32.84
CA ILE A 44 -33.10 -0.73 31.80
C ILE A 44 -34.19 -0.70 30.72
N PRO A 45 -33.86 -0.39 29.46
CA PRO A 45 -34.83 -0.27 28.38
C PRO A 45 -35.40 -1.63 27.97
N ALA A 46 -36.59 -1.62 27.40
CA ALA A 46 -37.18 -2.81 26.81
C ALA A 46 -36.39 -3.23 25.53
N ARG A 47 -36.22 -4.52 25.31
CA ARG A 47 -35.55 -5.08 24.11
C ARG A 47 -36.15 -4.59 22.79
N SER A 48 -37.47 -4.31 22.76
CA SER A 48 -38.19 -3.87 21.54
C SER A 48 -38.14 -2.37 21.27
N LYS A 49 -37.60 -1.53 22.19
CA LYS A 49 -37.61 -0.08 22.08
C LYS A 49 -36.23 0.59 22.02
N GLN A 50 -35.22 -0.12 21.54
CA GLN A 50 -33.87 0.45 21.39
C GLN A 50 -33.73 1.46 20.24
N HIS A 51 -34.80 1.93 19.62
CA HIS A 51 -34.78 2.88 18.49
C HIS A 51 -34.93 4.34 18.88
N GLY A 52 -34.90 4.69 20.16
CA GLY A 52 -35.01 6.09 20.61
C GLY A 52 -33.68 6.74 20.93
N MET A 53 -33.51 8.04 20.57
CA MET A 53 -32.38 8.83 21.04
C MET A 53 -32.52 9.01 22.56
N ARG A 54 -31.76 8.23 23.33
CA ARG A 54 -31.52 8.45 24.76
C ARG A 54 -30.11 9.02 24.92
N PRO A 55 -29.88 9.91 25.90
CA PRO A 55 -28.56 10.49 26.11
C PRO A 55 -27.50 9.45 26.49
N ASP A 56 -27.92 8.30 27.07
CA ASP A 56 -27.02 7.30 27.64
C ASP A 56 -27.25 5.93 27.04
N TYR A 57 -26.18 5.13 26.90
CA TYR A 57 -26.32 3.76 26.47
C TYR A 57 -26.40 2.80 27.66
N ILE A 58 -27.58 2.24 27.89
CA ILE A 58 -27.78 1.10 28.79
C ILE A 58 -28.38 -0.05 27.96
N SER A 59 -27.63 -1.15 27.83
CA SER A 59 -28.13 -2.33 27.12
C SER A 59 -29.40 -2.88 27.75
N ALA A 60 -30.35 -3.29 26.91
CA ALA A 60 -31.53 -4.02 27.36
C ALA A 60 -31.20 -5.38 28.00
N ASN A 61 -29.99 -5.85 27.84
CA ASN A 61 -29.48 -7.08 28.42
C ASN A 61 -28.63 -6.86 29.67
N THR A 62 -28.58 -5.63 30.20
CA THR A 62 -27.91 -5.33 31.47
C THR A 62 -28.58 -6.07 32.62
N GLN A 63 -27.84 -6.86 33.37
CA GLN A 63 -28.30 -7.63 34.53
C GLN A 63 -27.75 -7.10 35.86
N SER A 64 -26.63 -6.39 35.81
CA SER A 64 -26.11 -5.67 36.98
C SER A 64 -25.30 -4.45 36.57
N LEU A 65 -25.12 -3.56 37.50
CA LEU A 65 -24.16 -2.45 37.39
C LEU A 65 -23.34 -2.36 38.67
N VAL A 66 -22.09 -1.91 38.51
CA VAL A 66 -21.12 -1.68 39.57
C VAL A 66 -20.78 -0.18 39.59
N ILE A 67 -20.89 0.45 40.74
CA ILE A 67 -20.63 1.88 40.95
C ILE A 67 -19.57 2.04 42.02
N GLY A 68 -18.45 2.65 41.69
CA GLY A 68 -17.33 2.91 42.59
C GLY A 68 -16.98 4.39 42.67
N LEU A 69 -16.83 4.93 43.86
CA LEU A 69 -16.28 6.28 44.06
C LEU A 69 -14.78 6.26 43.74
N THR A 70 -14.34 7.09 42.79
CA THR A 70 -12.94 7.12 42.31
C THR A 70 -12.18 8.37 42.74
N SER A 71 -12.89 9.50 42.90
CA SER A 71 -12.28 10.73 43.44
C SER A 71 -13.30 11.61 44.14
N VAL A 72 -12.82 12.45 45.06
CA VAL A 72 -13.54 13.51 45.77
C VAL A 72 -12.70 14.77 45.65
N ASP A 73 -13.30 15.87 45.21
CA ASP A 73 -12.60 17.16 44.98
C ASP A 73 -11.29 17.01 44.18
N GLY A 74 -11.31 16.13 43.16
CA GLY A 74 -10.17 15.84 42.29
C GLY A 74 -9.06 14.98 42.92
N LYS A 75 -9.22 14.52 44.17
CA LYS A 75 -8.28 13.62 44.85
C LYS A 75 -8.77 12.18 44.75
N SER A 76 -7.89 11.28 44.32
CA SER A 76 -8.21 9.86 44.23
C SER A 76 -8.63 9.26 45.57
N VAL A 77 -9.62 8.41 45.56
CA VAL A 77 -10.18 7.72 46.73
C VAL A 77 -9.75 6.26 46.71
N THR A 78 -9.34 5.76 47.87
CA THR A 78 -8.99 4.34 48.08
C THR A 78 -9.77 3.76 49.25
N GLY A 79 -9.96 2.45 49.31
CA GLY A 79 -10.58 1.78 50.46
C GLY A 79 -12.12 1.88 50.55
N VAL A 80 -12.78 2.46 49.53
CA VAL A 80 -14.25 2.44 49.42
C VAL A 80 -14.65 1.32 48.48
N ASN A 81 -15.38 0.33 48.99
CA ASN A 81 -15.85 -0.79 48.18
C ASN A 81 -16.95 -0.31 47.20
N PRO A 82 -16.88 -0.70 45.93
CA PRO A 82 -17.93 -0.39 44.96
C PRO A 82 -19.25 -1.08 45.35
N THR A 83 -20.34 -0.45 44.99
CA THR A 83 -21.70 -1.01 45.16
C THR A 83 -22.15 -1.71 43.90
N THR A 84 -22.66 -2.91 44.04
CA THR A 84 -23.28 -3.67 42.94
C THR A 84 -24.80 -3.61 43.08
N ILE A 85 -25.49 -3.32 41.97
CA ILE A 85 -26.95 -3.29 41.86
C ILE A 85 -27.35 -4.26 40.76
N ASP A 86 -28.03 -5.35 41.12
CA ASP A 86 -28.65 -6.26 40.15
C ASP A 86 -29.94 -5.62 39.60
N THR A 87 -30.13 -5.72 38.28
CA THR A 87 -31.15 -4.98 37.53
C THR A 87 -32.26 -5.85 36.95
N LEU A 88 -32.33 -7.11 37.34
CA LEU A 88 -33.42 -7.99 36.91
C LEU A 88 -34.76 -7.51 37.56
N PRO A 89 -35.92 -7.72 36.86
CA PRO A 89 -37.22 -7.23 37.36
C PRO A 89 -37.63 -7.72 38.78
N LYS A 90 -37.02 -8.83 39.23
CA LYS A 90 -37.26 -9.38 40.57
C LYS A 90 -36.12 -9.09 41.56
N SER A 91 -35.09 -8.35 41.14
CA SER A 91 -34.00 -7.95 42.04
C SER A 91 -34.50 -6.92 43.08
N ARG A 92 -33.84 -6.93 44.25
CA ARG A 92 -34.16 -5.97 45.33
C ARG A 92 -34.01 -4.51 44.80
N GLY A 93 -35.04 -3.70 44.99
CA GLY A 93 -35.06 -2.31 44.53
C GLY A 93 -35.48 -2.14 43.07
N CYS A 94 -35.77 -3.19 42.33
CA CYS A 94 -36.22 -3.14 40.95
C CYS A 94 -37.73 -3.32 40.83
N LYS A 95 -38.34 -2.55 39.91
CA LYS A 95 -39.78 -2.67 39.58
C LYS A 95 -39.93 -2.64 38.06
N ALA A 96 -40.77 -3.50 37.53
CA ALA A 96 -41.23 -3.39 36.15
C ALA A 96 -42.13 -2.17 36.01
N GLN A 97 -41.85 -1.32 35.05
CA GLN A 97 -42.64 -0.13 34.72
C GLN A 97 -42.95 -0.15 33.22
N GLY A 98 -44.10 -0.69 32.87
CA GLY A 98 -44.41 -1.03 31.49
C GLY A 98 -43.44 -2.10 30.97
N ASN A 99 -42.74 -1.80 29.90
CA ASN A 99 -41.75 -2.70 29.29
C ASN A 99 -40.31 -2.44 29.78
N GLU A 100 -40.12 -1.49 30.68
CA GLU A 100 -38.81 -1.14 31.23
C GLU A 100 -38.66 -1.67 32.65
N THR A 101 -37.42 -1.81 33.12
CA THR A 101 -37.14 -2.14 34.51
C THR A 101 -36.44 -0.94 35.16
N VAL A 102 -37.09 -0.36 36.17
CA VAL A 102 -36.51 0.74 36.97
C VAL A 102 -35.97 0.15 38.26
N CYS A 103 -34.66 0.34 38.47
CA CYS A 103 -33.96 -0.13 39.65
C CYS A 103 -33.45 1.05 40.48
N THR A 104 -33.59 0.96 41.78
CA THR A 104 -33.08 1.93 42.73
C THR A 104 -32.14 1.23 43.71
N GLY A 105 -30.99 1.78 43.93
CA GLY A 105 -29.99 1.33 44.90
C GLY A 105 -29.30 2.51 45.55
N THR A 106 -28.25 2.23 46.32
CA THR A 106 -27.42 3.25 46.97
C THR A 106 -25.95 2.98 46.64
N ALA A 107 -25.21 4.05 46.31
CA ALA A 107 -23.75 4.02 46.19
C ALA A 107 -23.14 4.81 47.36
N LYS A 108 -21.88 4.56 47.69
CA LYS A 108 -21.15 5.33 48.70
C LYS A 108 -20.50 6.54 48.05
N GLY A 109 -20.84 7.74 48.51
CA GLY A 109 -20.24 9.02 48.14
C GLY A 109 -19.62 9.71 49.34
N SER A 110 -19.07 10.90 49.13
CA SER A 110 -18.50 11.76 50.17
C SER A 110 -18.95 13.22 49.93
N PRO A 111 -19.16 14.05 50.97
CA PRO A 111 -19.38 15.47 50.73
C PRO A 111 -18.24 16.08 49.88
N GLY A 112 -18.59 16.75 48.76
CA GLY A 112 -17.65 17.33 47.80
C GLY A 112 -18.06 17.09 46.36
N GLU A 113 -17.14 17.30 45.42
CA GLU A 113 -17.30 16.97 44.00
C GLU A 113 -16.82 15.54 43.78
N ASP A 114 -17.74 14.60 43.75
CA ASP A 114 -17.48 13.17 43.60
C ASP A 114 -17.45 12.74 42.14
N VAL A 115 -16.50 11.84 41.81
CA VAL A 115 -16.49 11.13 40.53
C VAL A 115 -16.72 9.64 40.79
N PHE A 116 -17.76 9.10 40.15
CA PHE A 116 -18.12 7.69 40.22
C PHE A 116 -17.80 7.02 38.90
N ALA A 117 -17.02 5.92 38.93
CA ALA A 117 -16.93 5.00 37.80
C ALA A 117 -18.12 4.06 37.81
N VAL A 118 -18.79 3.93 36.68
CA VAL A 118 -19.94 3.05 36.49
C VAL A 118 -19.68 2.07 35.38
N THR A 119 -19.92 0.79 35.64
CA THR A 119 -19.77 -0.29 34.68
C THR A 119 -21.02 -1.16 34.68
N THR A 120 -21.59 -1.45 33.51
CA THR A 120 -22.72 -2.37 33.35
C THR A 120 -22.28 -3.75 32.83
N TYR A 121 -22.96 -4.79 33.28
CA TYR A 121 -22.62 -6.18 33.00
C TYR A 121 -23.82 -6.97 32.46
N GLY A 122 -23.53 -7.96 31.59
CA GLY A 122 -24.50 -8.91 31.07
C GLY A 122 -24.86 -10.06 32.04
N GLY A 123 -24.25 -10.12 33.21
CA GLY A 123 -24.55 -11.06 34.30
C GLY A 123 -24.88 -10.36 35.59
N THR A 124 -25.43 -11.08 36.60
CA THR A 124 -25.72 -10.56 37.95
C THR A 124 -24.43 -10.42 38.76
N ASN A 125 -24.51 -9.68 39.87
CA ASN A 125 -23.39 -9.48 40.81
C ASN A 125 -22.09 -8.93 40.16
N GLY A 126 -22.19 -8.06 39.15
CA GLY A 126 -21.03 -7.50 38.47
C GLY A 126 -20.23 -8.52 37.65
N THR A 127 -20.89 -9.57 37.13
CA THR A 127 -20.26 -10.64 36.35
C THR A 127 -20.69 -10.63 34.89
N GLY A 128 -20.02 -11.44 34.07
CA GLY A 128 -20.30 -11.53 32.63
C GLY A 128 -19.59 -10.45 31.83
N SER A 129 -20.03 -10.25 30.58
CA SER A 129 -19.43 -9.27 29.67
C SER A 129 -19.74 -7.85 30.13
N VAL A 130 -18.76 -6.96 30.02
CA VAL A 130 -18.95 -5.53 30.21
C VAL A 130 -19.68 -4.99 28.98
N LEU A 131 -20.77 -4.21 29.21
CA LEU A 131 -21.64 -3.71 28.14
C LEU A 131 -21.49 -2.20 27.92
N SER A 132 -21.30 -1.44 29.02
CA SER A 132 -21.00 -0.02 28.96
C SER A 132 -20.17 0.44 30.15
N VAL A 133 -19.49 1.56 29.98
CA VAL A 133 -18.70 2.22 31.03
C VAL A 133 -18.94 3.72 31.00
N GLY A 134 -18.71 4.39 32.13
CA GLY A 134 -18.75 5.83 32.20
C GLY A 134 -18.28 6.37 33.54
N ASN A 135 -17.98 7.66 33.55
CA ASN A 135 -17.69 8.40 34.78
C ASN A 135 -18.79 9.45 35.00
N VAL A 136 -19.34 9.46 36.20
CA VAL A 136 -20.37 10.41 36.59
C VAL A 136 -19.80 11.35 37.62
N GLN A 137 -19.81 12.63 37.34
CA GLN A 137 -19.44 13.68 38.31
C GLN A 137 -20.70 14.22 38.99
N GLN A 138 -20.68 14.23 40.30
CA GLN A 138 -21.82 14.69 41.12
C GLN A 138 -21.33 15.43 42.34
N LYS A 139 -21.88 16.60 42.57
CA LYS A 139 -21.67 17.34 43.83
C LYS A 139 -22.53 16.76 44.92
N ILE A 140 -21.92 16.30 45.99
CA ILE A 140 -22.59 15.77 47.18
C ILE A 140 -22.57 16.83 48.29
N ALA A 141 -23.74 17.23 48.78
CA ALA A 141 -23.82 18.21 49.82
C ALA A 141 -23.41 17.62 51.18
N SER A 142 -22.83 18.44 52.06
CA SER A 142 -22.60 18.08 53.45
C SER A 142 -23.92 18.17 54.22
N SER A 143 -24.47 17.03 54.65
CA SER A 143 -25.66 17.00 55.49
C SER A 143 -25.33 16.44 56.88
N GLY A 144 -25.88 17.04 57.89
CA GLY A 144 -25.56 16.78 59.32
C GLY A 144 -26.04 15.46 59.92
N SER A 145 -26.77 14.63 59.24
CA SER A 145 -27.11 13.22 59.51
C SER A 145 -28.27 12.78 58.63
N GLY A 146 -28.03 11.89 57.68
CA GLY A 146 -29.12 11.29 56.88
C GLY A 146 -28.68 10.88 55.47
N VAL A 147 -29.51 10.05 54.84
CA VAL A 147 -29.35 9.65 53.42
C VAL A 147 -29.53 10.87 52.54
N GLN A 148 -28.49 11.27 51.83
CA GLN A 148 -28.59 12.34 50.84
C GLN A 148 -29.37 11.79 49.64
N ILE A 149 -30.43 12.48 49.22
CA ILE A 149 -31.28 12.07 48.09
C ILE A 149 -30.78 12.75 46.79
N ASP A 150 -29.50 12.79 46.56
CA ASP A 150 -28.98 13.20 45.25
C ASP A 150 -29.10 12.02 44.28
N GLN A 151 -29.71 12.27 43.13
CA GLN A 151 -29.88 11.26 42.10
C GLN A 151 -28.71 11.32 41.12
N LEU A 152 -27.94 10.25 41.04
CA LEU A 152 -26.93 10.14 40.02
C LEU A 152 -27.59 10.01 38.65
N THR A 153 -27.26 10.92 37.75
CA THR A 153 -27.60 10.81 36.33
C THR A 153 -26.42 10.11 35.63
N LEU A 154 -26.67 8.91 35.12
CA LEU A 154 -25.64 8.10 34.49
C LEU A 154 -25.43 8.55 33.05
N SER A 155 -24.19 8.78 32.64
CA SER A 155 -23.77 8.91 31.24
C SER A 155 -22.80 7.80 30.94
N LEU A 156 -23.20 6.87 30.06
CA LEU A 156 -22.47 5.62 29.81
C LEU A 156 -22.18 5.45 28.32
N ASP A 157 -20.96 5.08 28.02
CA ASP A 157 -20.46 4.79 26.68
C ASP A 157 -20.55 3.29 26.40
N GLY A 158 -21.14 2.91 25.27
CA GLY A 158 -21.30 1.51 24.88
C GLY A 158 -19.99 0.87 24.45
N ILE A 159 -19.69 -0.31 25.00
CA ILE A 159 -18.53 -1.12 24.59
C ILE A 159 -18.89 -1.95 23.37
N ILE A 160 -18.15 -1.74 22.29
CA ILE A 160 -18.36 -2.43 21.02
C ILE A 160 -17.74 -3.82 21.08
N ALA A 161 -18.53 -4.85 20.78
CA ALA A 161 -18.07 -6.23 20.64
C ALA A 161 -18.11 -6.71 19.18
N SER A 162 -18.99 -6.13 18.36
CA SER A 162 -19.02 -6.41 16.91
C SER A 162 -19.60 -5.24 16.12
N LEU A 163 -19.30 -5.22 14.82
CA LEU A 163 -19.75 -4.19 13.89
C LEU A 163 -20.58 -4.79 12.76
N GLY A 164 -21.58 -4.05 12.28
CA GLY A 164 -22.27 -4.28 11.02
C GLY A 164 -22.03 -3.10 10.08
N LEU A 165 -21.70 -3.40 8.80
CA LEU A 165 -21.45 -2.38 7.80
C LEU A 165 -22.12 -2.77 6.47
N SER A 166 -22.88 -1.85 5.88
CA SER A 166 -23.50 -2.05 4.57
C SER A 166 -23.61 -0.77 3.77
N LEU A 167 -23.75 -0.91 2.45
CA LEU A 167 -23.91 0.19 1.50
C LEU A 167 -25.22 0.04 0.70
N SER A 168 -25.89 1.15 0.48
CA SER A 168 -27.10 1.18 -0.37
C SER A 168 -27.12 2.45 -1.22
N PRO A 169 -26.97 2.34 -2.57
CA PRO A 169 -26.60 1.13 -3.33
C PRO A 169 -25.14 0.72 -3.08
N ASN A 170 -24.83 -0.57 -3.25
CA ASN A 170 -23.46 -1.10 -3.17
C ASN A 170 -22.84 -1.33 -4.56
N ILE A 171 -23.52 -0.88 -5.61
CA ILE A 171 -23.10 -0.99 -7.01
C ILE A 171 -23.40 0.33 -7.71
N GLY A 172 -22.40 0.85 -8.45
CA GLY A 172 -22.52 2.02 -9.32
C GLY A 172 -22.21 1.68 -10.79
N LYS A 173 -22.62 2.56 -11.72
CA LYS A 173 -22.19 2.51 -13.10
C LYS A 173 -20.92 3.35 -13.25
N ARG A 174 -19.90 2.79 -13.84
CA ARG A 174 -18.64 3.48 -14.14
C ARG A 174 -18.89 4.71 -15.01
N GLY A 175 -18.29 5.83 -14.65
CA GLY A 175 -18.48 7.11 -15.33
C GLY A 175 -19.74 7.89 -14.92
N THR A 176 -20.53 7.39 -13.96
CA THR A 176 -21.74 8.06 -13.47
C THR A 176 -21.60 8.30 -11.96
N PRO A 177 -21.62 9.56 -11.48
CA PRO A 177 -21.57 9.83 -10.05
C PRO A 177 -22.71 9.16 -9.29
N VAL A 178 -22.39 8.63 -8.12
CA VAL A 178 -23.36 7.95 -7.24
C VAL A 178 -23.09 8.32 -5.80
N LYS A 179 -24.16 8.58 -5.05
CA LYS A 179 -24.12 8.66 -3.58
C LYS A 179 -24.76 7.41 -2.98
N ALA A 180 -24.02 6.68 -2.16
CA ALA A 180 -24.49 5.51 -1.42
C ALA A 180 -24.62 5.85 0.06
N ASN A 181 -25.70 5.44 0.70
CA ASN A 181 -25.84 5.51 2.14
C ASN A 181 -24.97 4.42 2.79
N VAL A 182 -24.21 4.78 3.83
CA VAL A 182 -23.43 3.87 4.64
C VAL A 182 -24.21 3.59 5.91
N SER A 183 -24.56 2.33 6.14
CA SER A 183 -25.16 1.90 7.40
C SER A 183 -24.10 1.23 8.26
N LEU A 184 -23.72 1.90 9.34
CA LEU A 184 -22.78 1.41 10.35
C LEU A 184 -23.53 1.16 11.64
N THR A 185 -23.49 -0.05 12.16
CA THR A 185 -24.10 -0.46 13.42
C THR A 185 -23.04 -1.09 14.32
N ALA A 186 -23.10 -0.76 15.61
CA ALA A 186 -22.25 -1.34 16.61
C ALA A 186 -23.10 -2.15 17.60
N TYR A 187 -22.59 -3.28 18.05
CA TYR A 187 -23.28 -4.19 18.97
C TYR A 187 -22.41 -4.44 20.19
N ASP A 188 -23.05 -4.55 21.35
CA ASP A 188 -22.39 -4.98 22.58
C ASP A 188 -22.14 -6.50 22.60
N ALA A 189 -21.50 -6.99 23.66
CA ALA A 189 -21.15 -8.40 23.81
C ALA A 189 -22.35 -9.35 23.93
N THR A 190 -23.56 -8.82 24.16
CA THR A 190 -24.81 -9.57 24.19
C THR A 190 -25.54 -9.58 22.85
N GLY A 191 -24.99 -8.87 21.85
CA GLY A 191 -25.60 -8.70 20.53
C GLY A 191 -26.66 -7.59 20.49
N ALA A 192 -26.82 -6.81 21.54
CA ALA A 192 -27.70 -5.65 21.54
C ALA A 192 -27.04 -4.49 20.78
N GLN A 193 -27.83 -3.82 19.90
CA GLN A 193 -27.34 -2.67 19.15
C GLN A 193 -27.07 -1.49 20.09
N ILE A 194 -25.90 -0.88 19.99
CA ILE A 194 -25.56 0.35 20.70
C ILE A 194 -26.27 1.51 19.99
N VAL A 195 -27.19 2.16 20.68
CA VAL A 195 -28.02 3.27 20.20
C VAL A 195 -27.98 4.40 21.24
N GLY A 196 -28.28 5.62 20.82
CA GLY A 196 -28.36 6.75 21.72
C GLY A 196 -27.47 7.92 21.33
N GLY A 197 -27.35 8.90 22.19
CA GLY A 197 -26.58 10.13 21.97
C GLY A 197 -25.16 10.10 22.55
N SER A 198 -24.86 9.13 23.43
CA SER A 198 -23.53 8.96 24.05
C SER A 198 -22.52 8.44 23.06
N ASP A 199 -21.25 8.64 23.37
CA ASP A 199 -20.14 8.15 22.57
C ASP A 199 -20.00 6.63 22.71
N TYR A 200 -19.26 6.01 21.82
CA TYR A 200 -18.72 4.67 22.01
C TYR A 200 -17.54 4.74 22.99
N ALA A 201 -17.35 3.75 23.80
CA ALA A 201 -16.18 3.65 24.70
C ALA A 201 -14.84 3.70 23.94
N ALA A 202 -14.84 3.26 22.69
CA ALA A 202 -13.74 3.46 21.75
C ALA A 202 -14.31 3.87 20.37
N PRO A 203 -13.72 4.86 19.68
CA PRO A 203 -14.25 5.32 18.40
C PRO A 203 -14.03 4.27 17.31
N ILE A 204 -14.87 4.36 16.26
CA ILE A 204 -14.75 3.53 15.05
C ILE A 204 -14.03 4.37 13.99
N LEU A 205 -12.97 3.81 13.41
CA LEU A 205 -12.32 4.34 12.20
C LEU A 205 -13.02 3.73 10.99
N LEU A 206 -13.55 4.56 10.11
CA LEU A 206 -14.14 4.19 8.84
C LEU A 206 -13.19 4.63 7.72
N SER A 207 -12.74 3.73 6.86
CA SER A 207 -11.74 4.02 5.82
C SER A 207 -12.14 3.42 4.46
N ILE A 208 -11.61 4.03 3.38
CA ILE A 208 -11.72 3.53 2.01
C ILE A 208 -10.41 2.83 1.64
N GLN A 209 -10.51 1.58 1.22
CA GLN A 209 -9.40 0.79 0.74
C GLN A 209 -9.50 0.61 -0.78
N GLY A 210 -8.38 0.77 -1.50
CA GLY A 210 -8.31 0.52 -2.94
C GLY A 210 -8.73 1.68 -3.84
N ASP A 211 -8.84 2.91 -3.32
CA ASP A 211 -9.16 4.12 -4.11
C ASP A 211 -7.90 4.81 -4.65
N SER A 212 -7.24 4.20 -5.61
CA SER A 212 -6.03 4.73 -6.25
C SER A 212 -6.25 5.99 -7.08
N ASN A 213 -7.49 6.34 -7.38
CA ASN A 213 -7.84 7.44 -8.30
C ASN A 213 -8.59 8.59 -7.60
N SER A 214 -8.61 8.62 -6.26
CA SER A 214 -9.34 9.61 -5.47
C SER A 214 -10.79 9.79 -5.95
N ALA A 215 -11.42 8.67 -6.31
CA ALA A 215 -12.75 8.65 -6.91
C ALA A 215 -13.87 8.59 -5.87
N PHE A 216 -13.55 8.27 -4.63
CA PHE A 216 -14.51 8.05 -3.56
C PHE A 216 -14.25 8.96 -2.37
N THR A 217 -15.30 9.37 -1.72
CA THR A 217 -15.25 10.21 -0.52
C THR A 217 -16.31 9.74 0.48
N LEU A 218 -15.90 9.52 1.72
CA LEU A 218 -16.80 9.31 2.85
C LEU A 218 -17.28 10.64 3.40
N HIS A 219 -18.52 10.67 3.89
CA HIS A 219 -19.11 11.85 4.55
C HIS A 219 -19.78 11.43 5.85
N ALA A 220 -19.61 12.25 6.90
CA ALA A 220 -20.23 12.11 8.21
C ALA A 220 -20.48 13.49 8.82
N GLY A 221 -21.72 13.92 8.92
CA GLY A 221 -22.14 15.11 9.68
C GLY A 221 -21.48 16.45 9.32
N GLY A 222 -20.79 16.61 8.25
CA GLY A 222 -20.06 17.82 7.85
C GLY A 222 -18.55 17.59 7.67
N SER A 223 -18.04 16.43 8.09
CA SER A 223 -16.70 15.98 7.79
C SER A 223 -16.71 15.11 6.54
N SER A 224 -15.61 15.15 5.75
CA SER A 224 -15.43 14.30 4.56
C SER A 224 -13.96 13.94 4.38
N GLY A 225 -13.71 12.78 3.77
CA GLY A 225 -12.36 12.28 3.51
C GLY A 225 -12.36 10.82 3.09
N THR A 226 -11.17 10.25 2.95
CA THR A 226 -10.97 8.81 2.75
C THR A 226 -10.99 8.03 4.06
N GLU A 227 -10.83 8.73 5.18
CA GLU A 227 -10.92 8.21 6.54
C GLU A 227 -11.78 9.12 7.40
N LEU A 228 -12.61 8.54 8.24
CA LEU A 228 -13.48 9.27 9.20
C LEU A 228 -13.50 8.55 10.54
N THR A 229 -13.48 9.34 11.62
CA THR A 229 -13.66 8.82 12.98
C THR A 229 -15.12 8.98 13.41
N VAL A 230 -15.78 7.87 13.71
CA VAL A 230 -17.16 7.81 14.20
C VAL A 230 -17.14 7.53 15.70
N ARG A 231 -17.52 8.52 16.51
CA ARG A 231 -17.48 8.44 17.98
C ARG A 231 -18.79 7.97 18.60
N LYS A 232 -19.90 8.14 17.90
CA LYS A 232 -21.24 7.81 18.38
C LYS A 232 -22.12 7.29 17.26
N PRO A 233 -23.26 6.65 17.56
CA PRO A 233 -24.21 6.22 16.54
C PRO A 233 -24.55 7.35 15.58
N ALA A 234 -24.26 7.18 14.29
CA ALA A 234 -24.42 8.20 13.26
C ALA A 234 -25.48 7.78 12.25
N SER A 235 -26.40 8.69 11.92
CA SER A 235 -27.50 8.44 10.98
C SER A 235 -27.23 8.92 9.55
N ASN A 236 -26.17 9.72 9.32
CA ASN A 236 -25.94 10.40 8.03
C ASN A 236 -24.56 10.10 7.43
N LEU A 237 -24.18 8.84 7.47
CA LEU A 237 -22.97 8.40 6.79
C LEU A 237 -23.27 8.15 5.31
N SER A 238 -22.40 8.60 4.42
CA SER A 238 -22.52 8.31 3.01
C SER A 238 -21.16 8.19 2.32
N LEU A 239 -21.14 7.44 1.23
CA LEU A 239 -20.04 7.31 0.29
C LEU A 239 -20.45 7.99 -1.01
N THR A 240 -19.61 8.88 -1.53
CA THR A 240 -19.81 9.49 -2.85
C THR A 240 -18.77 8.94 -3.82
N TYR A 241 -19.20 8.44 -4.95
CA TYR A 241 -18.39 8.17 -6.13
C TYR A 241 -18.53 9.34 -7.09
N ASN A 242 -17.42 9.94 -7.52
CA ASN A 242 -17.41 11.14 -8.37
C ASN A 242 -17.63 10.87 -9.88
N GLY A 243 -17.74 9.61 -10.29
CA GLY A 243 -17.91 9.24 -11.69
C GLY A 243 -16.61 9.02 -12.46
N ASN A 244 -15.47 8.97 -11.80
CA ASN A 244 -14.19 8.71 -12.46
C ASN A 244 -14.21 7.34 -13.17
N LYS A 245 -14.03 7.36 -14.51
CA LYS A 245 -14.07 6.13 -15.32
C LYS A 245 -12.89 5.19 -15.04
N GLN A 246 -11.82 5.68 -14.46
CA GLN A 246 -10.63 4.89 -14.10
C GLN A 246 -10.73 4.26 -12.70
N ALA A 247 -11.72 4.63 -11.90
CA ALA A 247 -11.88 4.10 -10.55
C ALA A 247 -12.02 2.57 -10.53
N SER A 248 -11.48 1.95 -9.51
CA SER A 248 -11.64 0.51 -9.23
C SER A 248 -12.80 0.26 -8.25
N THR A 249 -13.12 -0.99 -8.01
CA THR A 249 -13.95 -1.39 -6.87
C THR A 249 -13.20 -1.04 -5.59
N VAL A 250 -13.90 -0.47 -4.62
CA VAL A 250 -13.32 -0.12 -3.32
C VAL A 250 -13.95 -0.94 -2.21
N THR A 251 -13.21 -1.15 -1.14
CA THR A 251 -13.70 -1.72 0.11
C THR A 251 -13.80 -0.63 1.16
N ILE A 252 -14.96 -0.53 1.79
CA ILE A 252 -15.13 0.31 2.97
C ILE A 252 -14.91 -0.58 4.19
N GLU A 253 -14.03 -0.17 5.06
CA GLU A 253 -13.69 -0.88 6.29
C GLU A 253 -14.02 -0.03 7.51
N ALA A 254 -14.61 -0.65 8.52
CA ALA A 254 -14.85 -0.07 9.83
C ALA A 254 -14.08 -0.87 10.88
N THR A 255 -13.25 -0.21 11.68
CA THR A 255 -12.41 -0.85 12.70
C THR A 255 -12.53 -0.11 14.03
N VAL A 256 -12.65 -0.83 15.13
CA VAL A 256 -12.66 -0.21 16.46
C VAL A 256 -11.24 0.19 16.87
N SER A 257 -11.08 1.44 17.27
CA SER A 257 -9.79 1.98 17.69
C SER A 257 -9.26 1.22 18.91
N GLY A 258 -8.04 0.70 18.83
CA GLY A 258 -7.44 -0.12 19.89
C GLY A 258 -7.85 -1.60 19.90
N ALA A 259 -8.82 -2.02 19.08
CA ALA A 259 -9.30 -3.40 19.00
C ALA A 259 -9.43 -3.84 17.53
N LYS A 260 -8.28 -4.05 16.86
CA LYS A 260 -8.21 -4.39 15.41
C LYS A 260 -8.96 -5.67 15.01
N ASN A 261 -9.23 -6.55 15.95
CA ASN A 261 -10.03 -7.75 15.74
C ASN A 261 -11.54 -7.49 15.66
N ILE A 262 -11.99 -6.26 15.97
CA ILE A 262 -13.39 -5.85 15.84
C ILE A 262 -13.50 -4.97 14.60
N SER A 263 -13.84 -5.58 13.48
CA SER A 263 -13.96 -4.90 12.19
C SER A 263 -15.15 -5.41 11.39
N ALA A 264 -15.57 -4.62 10.40
CA ALA A 264 -16.53 -4.99 9.37
C ALA A 264 -16.13 -4.34 8.05
N ALA A 265 -16.35 -5.03 6.94
CA ALA A 265 -16.02 -4.53 5.63
C ALA A 265 -17.17 -4.75 4.63
N THR A 266 -17.29 -3.85 3.66
CA THR A 266 -18.24 -3.96 2.56
C THR A 266 -17.67 -3.35 1.30
N ALA A 267 -17.97 -3.92 0.13
CA ALA A 267 -17.46 -3.44 -1.14
C ALA A 267 -18.48 -2.58 -1.89
N PHE A 268 -17.98 -1.49 -2.51
CA PHE A 268 -18.73 -0.76 -3.54
C PHE A 268 -18.20 -1.16 -4.91
N LYS A 269 -19.03 -1.83 -5.72
CA LYS A 269 -18.66 -2.38 -7.03
C LYS A 269 -19.01 -1.43 -8.15
N LEU A 270 -18.16 -1.34 -9.19
CA LEU A 270 -18.43 -0.57 -10.40
C LEU A 270 -18.74 -1.50 -11.58
N LYS A 271 -19.92 -1.33 -12.17
CA LYS A 271 -20.32 -2.01 -13.42
C LYS A 271 -19.77 -1.27 -14.64
N GLY A 272 -19.39 -2.02 -15.65
CA GLY A 272 -18.83 -1.53 -16.91
C GLY A 272 -17.33 -1.80 -17.00
N LYS A 273 -16.84 -2.01 -18.23
CA LYS A 273 -15.42 -2.21 -18.49
C LYS A 273 -14.65 -0.95 -18.11
N GLN A 274 -13.57 -1.11 -17.37
CA GLN A 274 -12.64 -0.01 -17.09
C GLN A 274 -11.94 0.35 -18.40
N PRO A 275 -11.95 1.61 -18.84
CA PRO A 275 -11.13 2.01 -19.96
C PRO A 275 -9.65 1.84 -19.54
N PRO A 276 -8.74 1.62 -20.48
CA PRO A 276 -7.33 1.67 -20.18
C PRO A 276 -7.01 3.03 -19.54
N PRO A 277 -6.07 3.09 -18.58
CA PRO A 277 -5.62 4.36 -18.00
C PRO A 277 -5.15 5.27 -19.15
N PRO A 278 -5.45 6.58 -19.10
CA PRO A 278 -4.96 7.49 -20.11
C PRO A 278 -3.44 7.54 -20.03
N VAL A 279 -2.77 7.11 -21.10
CA VAL A 279 -1.34 7.28 -21.27
C VAL A 279 -1.07 8.78 -21.39
N GLY A 280 -0.19 9.33 -20.56
CA GLY A 280 0.13 10.74 -20.54
C GLY A 280 1.24 11.09 -21.50
N THR A 281 2.38 10.48 -21.30
CA THR A 281 3.60 10.79 -22.06
C THR A 281 4.39 9.52 -22.30
N ILE A 282 4.90 9.37 -23.51
CA ILE A 282 5.80 8.29 -23.93
C ILE A 282 7.17 8.89 -24.14
N TYR A 283 8.18 8.35 -23.44
CA TYR A 283 9.58 8.72 -23.58
C TYR A 283 10.32 7.60 -24.27
N ALA A 284 11.07 7.89 -25.32
CA ALA A 284 11.91 6.93 -26.01
C ALA A 284 13.37 7.37 -26.00
N LEU A 285 14.25 6.51 -25.49
CA LEU A 285 15.69 6.70 -25.55
C LEU A 285 16.21 6.17 -26.87
N ASN A 286 16.80 7.05 -27.68
CA ASN A 286 17.37 6.74 -28.98
C ASN A 286 18.89 6.71 -28.91
N LEU A 287 19.52 5.61 -29.33
CA LEU A 287 20.96 5.49 -29.36
C LEU A 287 21.64 6.40 -30.41
N GLY A 288 20.93 6.72 -31.47
CA GLY A 288 21.52 7.45 -32.58
C GLY A 288 22.52 6.57 -33.36
N THR A 289 23.57 7.20 -33.87
CA THR A 289 24.57 6.51 -34.71
C THR A 289 25.85 6.10 -33.98
N ASN A 290 26.00 6.51 -32.70
CA ASN A 290 27.26 6.37 -31.94
C ASN A 290 27.11 5.53 -30.67
N GLU A 291 26.40 4.42 -30.72
CA GLU A 291 26.28 3.45 -29.61
C GLU A 291 25.82 4.08 -28.25
N GLY A 292 25.10 5.19 -28.29
CA GLY A 292 24.60 5.90 -27.11
C GLY A 292 25.32 7.19 -26.76
N GLN A 293 26.44 7.49 -27.38
CA GLN A 293 27.04 8.84 -27.32
C GLN A 293 26.25 9.80 -28.19
N GLY A 294 25.88 10.96 -27.64
CA GLY A 294 25.00 11.89 -28.33
C GLY A 294 23.59 11.35 -28.58
N ALA A 295 23.17 10.40 -27.78
CA ALA A 295 21.81 9.87 -27.77
C ALA A 295 20.78 10.98 -27.53
N THR A 296 19.53 10.71 -27.88
CA THR A 296 18.42 11.63 -27.63
C THR A 296 17.29 10.95 -26.88
N ILE A 297 16.50 11.73 -26.17
CA ILE A 297 15.20 11.31 -25.68
C ILE A 297 14.13 12.08 -26.42
N THR A 298 13.24 11.36 -27.09
CA THR A 298 12.05 11.92 -27.74
C THR A 298 10.83 11.68 -26.86
N GLU A 299 10.02 12.71 -26.73
CA GLU A 299 8.79 12.70 -25.91
C GLU A 299 7.57 12.86 -26.78
N TYR A 300 6.57 12.00 -26.60
CA TYR A 300 5.34 12.00 -27.37
C TYR A 300 4.13 12.06 -26.45
N ASP A 301 3.03 12.63 -26.98
CA ASP A 301 1.71 12.45 -26.39
C ASP A 301 1.34 10.97 -26.32
N GLY A 302 0.66 10.57 -25.25
CA GLY A 302 0.27 9.17 -25.07
C GLY A 302 -0.68 8.63 -26.13
N SER A 303 -1.30 9.49 -26.95
CA SER A 303 -2.13 9.14 -28.09
C SER A 303 -1.36 9.12 -29.42
N ALA A 304 -0.05 9.38 -29.42
CA ALA A 304 0.75 9.45 -30.63
C ALA A 304 0.68 8.18 -31.44
N ASN A 305 0.54 8.35 -32.75
CA ASN A 305 0.44 7.25 -33.70
C ASN A 305 0.89 7.72 -35.10
N GLY A 306 1.43 6.81 -35.91
CA GLY A 306 1.95 7.13 -37.24
C GLY A 306 3.21 7.96 -37.20
N ASP A 307 3.41 8.83 -38.16
CA ASP A 307 4.58 9.73 -38.31
C ASP A 307 4.43 10.96 -37.39
N ALA A 308 4.19 10.73 -36.10
CA ALA A 308 3.98 11.78 -35.12
C ALA A 308 5.30 12.43 -34.70
N ALA A 309 5.41 13.76 -34.88
CA ALA A 309 6.55 14.51 -34.37
C ALA A 309 6.58 14.49 -32.84
N PRO A 310 7.77 14.44 -32.21
CA PRO A 310 7.89 14.53 -30.77
C PRO A 310 7.47 15.91 -30.26
N GLN A 311 6.86 15.95 -29.09
CA GLN A 311 6.57 17.20 -28.39
C GLN A 311 7.85 17.91 -27.95
N ARG A 312 8.85 17.12 -27.55
CA ARG A 312 10.17 17.58 -27.15
C ARG A 312 11.23 16.54 -27.53
N THR A 313 12.44 17.03 -27.75
CA THR A 313 13.63 16.21 -27.91
C THR A 313 14.71 16.76 -26.98
N LEU A 314 15.26 15.92 -26.11
CA LEU A 314 16.38 16.23 -25.23
C LEU A 314 17.64 15.60 -25.82
N GLN A 315 18.69 16.41 -26.03
CA GLN A 315 19.99 15.96 -26.46
C GLN A 315 20.81 15.52 -25.24
N LEU A 316 21.30 14.31 -25.25
CA LEU A 316 22.06 13.73 -24.14
C LEU A 316 23.59 13.97 -24.32
N SER A 317 24.36 13.56 -23.30
CA SER A 317 25.82 13.71 -23.29
C SER A 317 26.45 13.11 -24.55
N SER A 318 27.38 13.85 -25.15
CA SER A 318 28.19 13.35 -26.27
C SER A 318 29.44 12.56 -25.83
N LYS A 319 29.68 12.46 -24.51
CA LYS A 319 30.86 11.80 -23.95
C LYS A 319 30.54 10.46 -23.30
N LEU A 320 29.30 10.28 -22.84
CA LEU A 320 28.86 9.10 -22.13
C LEU A 320 27.85 8.31 -22.95
N TYR A 321 27.73 7.03 -22.66
CA TYR A 321 26.85 6.09 -23.36
C TYR A 321 25.53 5.95 -22.59
N ALA A 322 24.45 6.57 -23.06
CA ALA A 322 23.13 6.41 -22.47
C ALA A 322 22.58 4.98 -22.70
N ARG A 323 22.05 4.34 -21.66
CA ARG A 323 21.57 2.94 -21.73
C ARG A 323 20.16 2.74 -21.20
N SER A 324 19.73 3.50 -20.22
CA SER A 324 18.44 3.31 -19.59
C SER A 324 17.78 4.62 -19.22
N ILE A 325 16.46 4.59 -19.09
CA ILE A 325 15.66 5.72 -18.61
C ILE A 325 14.64 5.26 -17.57
N ALA A 326 14.36 6.13 -16.60
CA ALA A 326 13.21 6.02 -15.71
C ALA A 326 12.60 7.42 -15.51
N VAL A 327 11.32 7.50 -15.19
CA VAL A 327 10.60 8.76 -14.99
C VAL A 327 9.84 8.70 -13.69
N ASP A 328 10.01 9.70 -12.81
CA ASP A 328 9.33 9.75 -11.53
C ASP A 328 7.91 10.37 -11.62
N ALA A 329 7.19 10.37 -10.51
CA ALA A 329 5.84 10.93 -10.42
C ALA A 329 5.78 12.45 -10.68
N ASN A 330 6.90 13.15 -10.59
CA ASN A 330 7.04 14.57 -10.88
C ASN A 330 7.48 14.83 -12.33
N ASN A 331 7.62 13.76 -13.14
CA ASN A 331 8.18 13.75 -14.48
C ASN A 331 9.68 14.16 -14.55
N ASN A 332 10.43 14.03 -13.45
CA ASN A 332 11.87 14.08 -13.54
C ASN A 332 12.36 12.85 -14.31
N LEU A 333 13.31 13.07 -15.22
CA LEU A 333 13.83 12.04 -16.07
C LEU A 333 15.20 11.59 -15.57
N TYR A 334 15.34 10.31 -15.26
CA TYR A 334 16.59 9.68 -14.88
C TYR A 334 17.20 8.98 -16.09
N VAL A 335 18.47 9.28 -16.38
CA VAL A 335 19.20 8.68 -17.53
C VAL A 335 20.44 7.98 -17.00
N GLY A 336 20.52 6.67 -17.24
CA GLY A 336 21.67 5.87 -16.89
C GLY A 336 22.76 5.98 -17.96
N TYR A 337 23.95 6.38 -17.56
CA TYR A 337 25.12 6.53 -18.41
C TYR A 337 26.24 5.56 -18.06
N LEU A 338 26.90 5.04 -19.08
CA LEU A 338 28.15 4.31 -18.98
C LEU A 338 29.30 5.20 -19.45
N ASP A 339 30.46 5.08 -18.80
CA ASP A 339 31.70 5.80 -19.16
C ASP A 339 32.38 5.17 -20.39
N SER A 340 32.19 3.89 -20.62
CA SER A 340 32.65 3.16 -21.80
C SER A 340 31.48 2.46 -22.51
N ALA A 341 31.67 2.02 -23.73
CA ALA A 341 30.65 1.27 -24.50
C ALA A 341 30.15 0.02 -23.78
N THR A 342 30.96 -0.59 -22.93
CA THR A 342 30.62 -1.78 -22.13
C THR A 342 30.24 -1.43 -20.70
N GLY A 343 30.64 -0.25 -20.19
CA GLY A 343 30.48 0.16 -18.79
C GLY A 343 31.32 -0.66 -17.81
N PHE A 344 32.20 -1.52 -18.33
CA PHE A 344 33.07 -2.39 -17.55
C PHE A 344 34.53 -2.18 -17.86
N SER A 345 35.38 -2.16 -16.87
CA SER A 345 36.81 -2.31 -17.03
C SER A 345 37.14 -3.78 -17.33
N ILE A 346 37.43 -4.06 -18.58
CA ILE A 346 37.74 -5.44 -19.07
C ILE A 346 38.93 -6.04 -18.29
N SER A 347 39.87 -5.21 -17.83
CA SER A 347 41.05 -5.66 -17.08
C SER A 347 40.77 -6.01 -15.63
N GLN A 348 39.68 -5.47 -15.06
CA GLN A 348 39.35 -5.61 -13.62
C GLN A 348 38.03 -6.35 -13.38
N GLY A 349 37.19 -6.55 -14.39
CA GLY A 349 35.89 -7.21 -14.26
C GLY A 349 34.90 -6.40 -13.38
N THR A 350 35.08 -5.09 -13.25
CA THR A 350 34.26 -4.19 -12.44
C THR A 350 33.64 -3.10 -13.30
N PRO A 351 32.47 -2.54 -12.94
CA PRO A 351 31.92 -1.37 -13.59
C PRO A 351 32.89 -0.18 -13.59
N ASP A 352 32.84 0.62 -14.64
CA ASP A 352 33.66 1.82 -14.76
C ASP A 352 33.26 2.84 -13.69
N LYS A 353 34.25 3.55 -13.13
CA LYS A 353 34.02 4.54 -12.07
C LYS A 353 33.32 5.81 -12.57
N GLY A 354 33.34 6.06 -13.88
CA GLY A 354 32.67 7.18 -14.53
C GLY A 354 31.22 6.91 -14.90
N ASN A 355 30.67 5.69 -14.61
CA ASN A 355 29.26 5.43 -14.76
C ASN A 355 28.44 6.32 -13.83
N GLU A 356 27.35 6.88 -14.31
CA GLU A 356 26.52 7.79 -13.53
C GLU A 356 25.04 7.75 -13.93
N ILE A 357 24.18 8.28 -13.09
CA ILE A 357 22.79 8.53 -13.42
C ILE A 357 22.55 10.04 -13.39
N ALA A 358 22.19 10.61 -14.53
CA ALA A 358 21.83 12.01 -14.61
C ALA A 358 20.34 12.22 -14.38
N VAL A 359 19.99 13.30 -13.67
CA VAL A 359 18.60 13.69 -13.39
C VAL A 359 18.29 14.96 -14.15
N TYR A 360 17.26 14.93 -14.97
CA TYR A 360 16.78 16.07 -15.74
C TYR A 360 15.43 16.57 -15.22
N ALA A 361 15.22 17.87 -15.33
CA ALA A 361 13.95 18.49 -14.97
C ALA A 361 12.78 18.00 -15.86
N PRO A 362 11.53 18.08 -15.40
CA PRO A 362 10.35 17.57 -16.11
C PRO A 362 10.13 18.10 -17.52
N ASN A 363 10.67 19.29 -17.81
CA ASN A 363 10.49 19.97 -19.10
C ASN A 363 11.80 20.10 -19.89
N ALA A 364 12.81 19.32 -19.53
CA ALA A 364 14.11 19.39 -20.19
C ALA A 364 13.99 19.12 -21.69
N SER A 365 14.66 19.92 -22.50
CA SER A 365 14.63 19.84 -23.96
C SER A 365 15.89 20.45 -24.58
N GLY A 366 16.14 20.19 -25.86
CA GLY A 366 17.32 20.70 -26.55
C GLY A 366 18.59 20.23 -25.85
N ASN A 367 19.45 21.18 -25.48
CA ASN A 367 20.72 20.91 -24.80
C ASN A 367 20.67 21.21 -23.29
N ASP A 368 19.49 21.12 -22.66
CA ASP A 368 19.36 21.35 -21.24
C ASP A 368 20.28 20.41 -20.46
N GLN A 369 20.91 20.95 -19.42
CA GLN A 369 21.82 20.21 -18.58
C GLN A 369 21.06 19.49 -17.46
N PRO A 370 21.61 18.36 -16.96
CA PRO A 370 21.05 17.69 -15.79
C PRO A 370 20.98 18.64 -14.59
N THR A 371 19.96 18.51 -13.79
CA THR A 371 19.79 19.20 -12.51
C THR A 371 20.58 18.54 -11.38
N GLY A 372 20.98 17.28 -11.55
CA GLY A 372 21.77 16.52 -10.61
C GLY A 372 22.30 15.23 -11.20
N PHE A 373 23.21 14.61 -10.48
CA PHE A 373 23.80 13.32 -10.84
C PHE A 373 23.81 12.41 -9.60
N ILE A 374 23.66 11.12 -9.79
CA ILE A 374 24.00 10.10 -8.79
C ILE A 374 25.25 9.41 -9.33
N THR A 375 26.33 9.46 -8.56
CA THR A 375 27.65 8.93 -8.95
C THR A 375 28.12 7.89 -7.94
N ALA A 376 29.13 7.11 -8.33
CA ALA A 376 29.75 6.11 -7.46
C ALA A 376 30.21 6.74 -6.14
N ASP A 377 29.96 6.05 -5.04
CA ASP A 377 30.43 6.46 -3.73
C ASP A 377 31.75 5.73 -3.39
N SER A 378 32.83 6.50 -3.34
CA SER A 378 34.14 5.98 -3.02
C SER A 378 34.28 5.52 -1.56
N SER A 379 33.46 6.02 -0.63
CA SER A 379 33.52 5.66 0.78
C SER A 379 32.95 4.26 1.03
N THR A 380 31.88 3.90 0.33
CA THR A 380 31.26 2.57 0.39
C THR A 380 31.81 1.63 -0.68
N LYS A 381 32.69 2.11 -1.55
CA LYS A 381 33.20 1.38 -2.72
C LYS A 381 32.09 0.85 -3.64
N THR A 382 30.95 1.55 -3.67
CA THR A 382 29.80 1.18 -4.52
C THR A 382 29.99 1.77 -5.90
N LEU A 383 29.93 0.93 -6.92
CA LEU A 383 29.98 1.32 -8.33
C LEU A 383 28.59 1.19 -8.94
N ILE A 384 28.21 2.14 -9.77
CA ILE A 384 26.91 2.15 -10.46
C ILE A 384 27.05 1.47 -11.82
N PHE A 385 26.07 0.64 -12.16
CA PHE A 385 25.97 0.04 -13.49
C PHE A 385 24.52 0.17 -13.99
N PRO A 386 24.11 1.37 -14.44
CA PRO A 386 22.71 1.72 -14.66
C PRO A 386 22.18 1.22 -16.02
N LEU A 387 22.33 -0.08 -16.30
CA LEU A 387 21.73 -0.70 -17.49
C LEU A 387 20.21 -0.83 -17.38
N TYR A 388 19.70 -1.02 -16.16
CA TYR A 388 18.29 -1.14 -15.88
C TYR A 388 17.95 -0.29 -14.67
N MET A 389 16.88 0.47 -14.79
CA MET A 389 16.40 1.35 -13.73
C MET A 389 14.89 1.25 -13.62
N ALA A 390 14.39 1.33 -12.40
CA ALA A 390 12.96 1.43 -12.11
C ALA A 390 12.75 2.27 -10.84
N LEU A 391 11.54 2.78 -10.64
CA LEU A 391 11.17 3.48 -9.42
C LEU A 391 10.25 2.59 -8.59
N ASP A 392 10.53 2.52 -7.29
CA ASP A 392 9.64 1.85 -6.36
C ASP A 392 8.39 2.73 -6.07
N PRO A 393 7.36 2.19 -5.41
CA PRO A 393 6.15 2.95 -5.08
C PRO A 393 6.38 4.17 -4.18
N SER A 394 7.51 4.23 -3.48
CA SER A 394 7.91 5.37 -2.63
C SER A 394 8.69 6.44 -3.40
N GLY A 395 8.98 6.20 -4.69
CA GLY A 395 9.78 7.08 -5.54
C GLY A 395 11.29 6.89 -5.38
N ASN A 396 11.74 5.84 -4.70
CA ASN A 396 13.16 5.51 -4.64
C ASN A 396 13.60 4.94 -5.99
N LEU A 397 14.80 5.30 -6.42
CA LEU A 397 15.39 4.80 -7.65
C LEU A 397 16.08 3.47 -7.39
N VAL A 398 15.62 2.43 -8.05
CA VAL A 398 16.21 1.09 -8.04
C VAL A 398 17.02 0.90 -9.30
N THR A 399 18.27 0.54 -9.18
CA THR A 399 19.16 0.31 -10.31
C THR A 399 20.08 -0.88 -10.05
N TYR A 400 20.64 -1.40 -11.12
CA TYR A 400 21.68 -2.41 -11.04
C TYR A 400 23.03 -1.75 -10.78
N GLY A 401 23.87 -2.41 -9.99
CA GLY A 401 25.20 -1.92 -9.65
C GLY A 401 26.12 -3.03 -9.17
N ALA A 402 27.32 -2.64 -8.72
CA ALA A 402 28.26 -3.58 -8.11
C ALA A 402 28.82 -2.99 -6.83
N THR A 403 28.96 -3.82 -5.79
CA THR A 403 29.71 -3.48 -4.57
C THR A 403 31.09 -4.10 -4.69
N SER A 404 32.15 -3.28 -4.62
CA SER A 404 33.52 -3.77 -4.61
C SER A 404 33.95 -3.97 -3.17
N VAL A 405 34.23 -5.22 -2.79
CA VAL A 405 34.74 -5.49 -1.41
C VAL A 405 36.24 -5.27 -1.31
N ASP A 406 37.02 -5.39 -2.38
CA ASP A 406 38.50 -5.25 -2.33
C ASP A 406 39.14 -4.70 -3.61
N GLY A 407 38.35 -4.13 -4.51
CA GLY A 407 38.86 -3.62 -5.79
C GLY A 407 39.05 -4.69 -6.87
N ASN A 408 38.84 -5.97 -6.57
CA ASN A 408 39.05 -7.08 -7.51
C ASN A 408 37.80 -7.92 -7.82
N ASP A 409 36.81 -7.97 -6.96
CA ASP A 409 35.61 -8.80 -7.17
C ASP A 409 34.37 -8.02 -6.75
N GLY A 410 33.77 -7.27 -7.70
CA GLY A 410 32.47 -6.65 -7.47
C GLY A 410 31.37 -7.70 -7.46
N ASN A 411 30.59 -7.78 -6.41
CA ASN A 411 29.35 -8.56 -6.42
C ASN A 411 28.29 -7.76 -7.16
N ASP A 412 27.64 -8.41 -8.13
CA ASP A 412 26.48 -7.83 -8.79
C ASP A 412 25.38 -7.53 -7.77
N SER A 413 24.84 -6.33 -7.81
CA SER A 413 23.90 -5.85 -6.81
C SER A 413 22.76 -5.05 -7.41
N VAL A 414 21.60 -5.13 -6.80
CA VAL A 414 20.54 -4.11 -6.97
C VAL A 414 20.76 -3.04 -5.92
N LEU A 415 20.85 -1.79 -6.36
CA LEU A 415 21.07 -0.63 -5.51
C LEU A 415 19.78 0.20 -5.44
N ILE A 416 19.44 0.65 -4.24
CA ILE A 416 18.26 1.48 -4.01
C ILE A 416 18.72 2.84 -3.49
N TYR A 417 18.40 3.90 -4.22
CA TYR A 417 18.67 5.28 -3.83
C TYR A 417 17.37 5.94 -3.38
N SER A 418 17.41 6.64 -2.27
CA SER A 418 16.24 7.38 -1.77
C SER A 418 15.76 8.41 -2.80
N ALA A 419 14.47 8.69 -2.83
CA ALA A 419 13.90 9.73 -3.67
C ALA A 419 14.64 11.06 -3.49
N GLY A 420 15.04 11.71 -4.60
CA GLY A 420 15.79 12.95 -4.57
C GLY A 420 17.29 12.84 -4.27
N SER A 421 17.85 11.62 -4.22
CA SER A 421 19.31 11.42 -4.08
C SER A 421 20.08 12.14 -5.19
N SER A 422 21.21 12.77 -4.85
CA SER A 422 22.11 13.47 -5.79
C SER A 422 23.53 13.52 -5.24
N GLY A 423 24.52 13.50 -6.12
CA GLY A 423 25.94 13.52 -5.79
C GLY A 423 26.54 12.12 -5.63
N ALA A 424 27.73 12.08 -5.06
CA ALA A 424 28.38 10.84 -4.64
C ALA A 424 27.74 10.38 -3.33
N VAL A 425 26.71 9.52 -3.46
CA VAL A 425 25.89 9.07 -2.33
C VAL A 425 25.89 7.55 -2.23
N ALA A 426 25.96 7.05 -1.00
CA ALA A 426 25.70 5.64 -0.75
C ALA A 426 24.24 5.30 -1.08
N PRO A 427 23.97 4.11 -1.65
CA PRO A 427 22.61 3.63 -1.76
C PRO A 427 22.00 3.48 -0.36
N ALA A 428 20.71 3.79 -0.25
CA ALA A 428 19.96 3.58 0.98
C ALA A 428 19.88 2.08 1.31
N ASN A 429 19.97 1.24 0.27
CA ASN A 429 19.99 -0.22 0.41
C ASN A 429 20.74 -0.86 -0.77
N ALA A 430 21.43 -1.96 -0.53
CA ALA A 430 22.17 -2.71 -1.54
C ALA A 430 21.96 -4.21 -1.34
N TRP A 431 21.60 -4.90 -2.42
CA TRP A 431 21.32 -6.34 -2.43
C TRP A 431 22.33 -7.02 -3.33
N ALA A 432 23.30 -7.70 -2.74
CA ALA A 432 24.31 -8.44 -3.50
C ALA A 432 23.79 -9.82 -3.91
N PHE A 433 24.02 -10.17 -5.16
CA PHE A 433 23.79 -11.52 -5.65
C PHE A 433 25.12 -12.26 -5.57
N LEU A 434 25.20 -13.31 -4.76
CA LEU A 434 26.38 -14.16 -4.74
C LEU A 434 26.47 -14.97 -6.03
N THR A 435 27.20 -14.44 -6.98
CA THR A 435 27.60 -15.21 -8.17
C THR A 435 29.11 -15.33 -8.22
N PRO A 436 29.72 -16.41 -7.68
CA PRO A 436 31.17 -16.53 -7.65
C PRO A 436 31.85 -16.68 -9.00
N GLN A 437 31.12 -16.79 -10.11
CA GLN A 437 31.76 -17.18 -11.40
C GLN A 437 31.16 -16.66 -12.70
N ILE A 438 30.22 -15.72 -12.70
CA ILE A 438 29.65 -15.27 -13.97
C ILE A 438 30.08 -13.83 -14.28
N ARG A 439 31.31 -13.67 -14.74
CA ARG A 439 31.89 -12.37 -15.12
C ARG A 439 31.27 -11.72 -16.38
N TYR A 440 30.32 -12.37 -17.06
CA TYR A 440 29.87 -11.95 -18.39
C TYR A 440 28.36 -12.02 -18.66
N ALA A 441 27.54 -12.33 -17.65
CA ALA A 441 26.10 -12.42 -17.82
C ALA A 441 25.39 -11.72 -16.66
N GLY A 442 25.53 -10.41 -16.58
CA GLY A 442 24.76 -9.55 -15.66
C GLY A 442 23.24 -9.67 -15.91
N PRO A 443 22.40 -9.09 -15.06
CA PRO A 443 20.96 -9.07 -15.27
C PRO A 443 20.63 -8.45 -16.63
N THR A 444 19.62 -9.00 -17.26
CA THR A 444 19.10 -8.56 -18.56
C THR A 444 17.77 -7.84 -18.42
N GLY A 445 17.26 -7.65 -17.21
CA GLY A 445 16.03 -6.92 -16.91
C GLY A 445 15.85 -6.66 -15.42
N LEU A 446 15.10 -5.62 -15.12
CA LEU A 446 14.70 -5.21 -13.76
C LEU A 446 13.27 -4.66 -13.80
N ALA A 447 12.39 -5.25 -13.02
CA ALA A 447 11.03 -4.73 -12.80
C ALA A 447 10.69 -4.69 -11.32
N LEU A 448 9.72 -3.85 -10.94
CA LEU A 448 9.18 -3.78 -9.59
C LEU A 448 7.66 -3.97 -9.62
N ASP A 449 7.13 -4.60 -8.57
CA ASP A 449 5.69 -4.64 -8.34
C ASP A 449 5.24 -3.51 -7.37
N SER A 450 3.94 -3.41 -7.16
CA SER A 450 3.35 -2.40 -6.28
C SER A 450 3.69 -2.58 -4.80
N ALA A 451 4.24 -3.71 -4.40
CA ALA A 451 4.71 -3.97 -3.04
C ALA A 451 6.20 -3.64 -2.88
N GLY A 452 6.88 -3.21 -3.97
CA GLY A 452 8.31 -2.95 -3.98
C GLY A 452 9.16 -4.22 -4.12
N ASN A 453 8.55 -5.39 -4.38
CA ASN A 453 9.33 -6.56 -4.73
C ASN A 453 9.99 -6.31 -6.07
N PHE A 454 11.26 -6.68 -6.19
CA PHE A 454 11.97 -6.56 -7.45
C PHE A 454 12.14 -7.91 -8.13
N TYR A 455 12.13 -7.85 -9.43
CA TYR A 455 12.21 -8.96 -10.35
C TYR A 455 13.44 -8.74 -11.20
N VAL A 456 14.35 -9.71 -11.18
CA VAL A 456 15.61 -9.62 -11.91
C VAL A 456 15.71 -10.79 -12.88
N ASN A 457 16.04 -10.48 -14.11
CA ASN A 457 16.25 -11.45 -15.15
C ASN A 457 17.72 -11.51 -15.50
N GLY A 458 18.31 -12.70 -15.52
CA GLY A 458 19.73 -12.83 -15.80
C GLY A 458 20.34 -14.13 -15.31
N ALA A 459 21.67 -14.17 -15.23
CA ALA A 459 22.40 -15.30 -14.69
C ALA A 459 22.42 -15.24 -13.17
N LEU A 460 21.33 -15.66 -12.54
CA LEU A 460 21.23 -15.72 -11.09
C LEU A 460 21.92 -16.98 -10.55
N HIS A 461 22.34 -16.91 -9.28
CA HIS A 461 22.86 -18.07 -8.57
C HIS A 461 21.73 -19.07 -8.31
N ALA A 462 21.36 -19.82 -9.33
CA ALA A 462 20.52 -21.01 -9.19
C ALA A 462 21.39 -22.25 -9.39
N PRO A 463 21.14 -23.35 -8.67
CA PRO A 463 21.92 -24.60 -8.84
C PRO A 463 21.93 -25.14 -10.27
N SER A 464 21.03 -24.64 -11.12
CA SER A 464 20.82 -25.09 -12.52
C SER A 464 21.21 -24.07 -13.59
N GLY A 465 21.83 -22.94 -13.26
CA GLY A 465 22.24 -21.91 -14.26
C GLY A 465 21.32 -20.68 -14.30
N ALA A 466 21.19 -20.05 -15.48
CA ALA A 466 20.45 -18.81 -15.68
C ALA A 466 18.94 -18.96 -15.35
N ALA A 467 18.40 -17.98 -14.67
CA ALA A 467 17.01 -17.96 -14.23
C ALA A 467 16.46 -16.53 -14.11
N TYR A 468 15.14 -16.43 -14.05
CA TYR A 468 14.43 -15.25 -13.59
C TYR A 468 14.19 -15.37 -12.09
N GLY A 469 14.53 -14.35 -11.32
CA GLY A 469 14.37 -14.36 -9.87
C GLY A 469 13.43 -13.27 -9.38
N THR A 470 12.57 -13.62 -8.43
CA THR A 470 11.74 -12.66 -7.69
C THR A 470 12.28 -12.52 -6.28
N TYR A 471 12.49 -11.29 -5.86
CA TYR A 471 12.98 -10.94 -4.52
C TYR A 471 11.92 -10.15 -3.78
N ALA A 472 11.74 -10.46 -2.50
CA ALA A 472 10.83 -9.68 -1.66
C ALA A 472 11.35 -8.25 -1.49
N ALA A 473 10.42 -7.30 -1.29
CA ALA A 473 10.78 -5.94 -0.91
C ALA A 473 11.69 -5.98 0.33
N PRO A 474 12.79 -5.20 0.34
CA PRO A 474 13.72 -5.23 1.45
C PRO A 474 13.02 -4.82 2.75
N ALA A 475 12.98 -5.72 3.72
CA ALA A 475 13.02 -5.26 5.11
C ALA A 475 14.34 -4.53 5.29
N ALA A 476 14.39 -3.49 6.15
CA ALA A 476 15.58 -2.67 6.39
C ALA A 476 16.85 -3.51 6.40
N ASP A 477 17.90 -2.98 5.77
CA ASP A 477 19.23 -3.61 5.66
C ASP A 477 19.62 -4.32 6.97
N ASP A 478 19.64 -5.66 6.95
CA ASP A 478 20.08 -6.50 8.07
C ASP A 478 21.59 -6.77 8.02
N GLY A 479 22.30 -6.11 7.10
CA GLY A 479 23.73 -6.29 6.89
C GLY A 479 24.11 -7.63 6.25
N ASN A 480 23.15 -8.40 5.74
CA ASN A 480 23.41 -9.66 5.06
C ASN A 480 23.46 -9.46 3.53
N PRO A 481 24.63 -9.45 2.89
CA PRO A 481 24.77 -9.12 1.48
C PRO A 481 24.27 -10.22 0.53
N SER A 482 23.79 -11.35 1.04
CA SER A 482 23.51 -12.55 0.24
C SER A 482 22.03 -12.92 0.33
N VAL A 483 21.25 -12.51 -0.65
CA VAL A 483 19.83 -12.85 -0.69
C VAL A 483 19.53 -13.84 -1.81
N ASN A 484 18.92 -14.95 -1.45
CA ASN A 484 18.37 -15.89 -2.42
C ASN A 484 17.01 -15.40 -2.92
N PRO A 485 16.71 -15.59 -4.22
CA PRO A 485 15.38 -15.26 -4.72
C PRO A 485 14.32 -16.09 -4.00
N SER A 486 13.20 -15.45 -3.64
CA SER A 486 12.04 -16.13 -3.06
C SER A 486 11.40 -17.10 -4.06
N ARG A 487 11.56 -16.82 -5.37
CA ARG A 487 11.05 -17.62 -6.47
C ARG A 487 11.99 -17.52 -7.66
N THR A 488 12.07 -18.58 -8.45
CA THR A 488 12.84 -18.61 -9.70
C THR A 488 12.04 -19.25 -10.82
N ILE A 489 12.18 -18.73 -12.04
CA ILE A 489 11.73 -19.35 -13.28
C ILE A 489 13.02 -19.67 -14.08
N PRO A 490 13.46 -20.92 -14.16
CA PRO A 490 14.71 -21.27 -14.85
C PRO A 490 14.56 -21.08 -16.36
N TRP A 491 15.65 -20.74 -17.04
CA TRP A 491 15.71 -20.68 -18.50
C TRP A 491 15.80 -22.10 -19.08
N ASN A 492 14.70 -22.61 -19.56
CA ASN A 492 14.64 -23.96 -20.13
C ASN A 492 13.49 -24.07 -21.16
N ALA A 493 13.36 -25.23 -21.76
CA ALA A 493 12.34 -25.47 -22.78
C ALA A 493 10.90 -25.36 -22.26
N THR A 494 10.66 -25.64 -20.98
CA THR A 494 9.32 -25.53 -20.37
C THR A 494 8.92 -24.08 -20.11
N SER A 495 9.85 -23.24 -19.66
CA SER A 495 9.62 -21.81 -19.46
C SER A 495 9.64 -21.03 -20.77
N GLU A 496 10.09 -21.63 -21.86
CA GLU A 496 10.32 -20.97 -23.16
C GLU A 496 11.26 -19.75 -23.10
N LEU A 497 12.09 -19.67 -22.05
CA LEU A 497 13.14 -18.68 -21.92
C LEU A 497 14.47 -19.29 -22.40
N THR A 498 15.09 -18.67 -23.37
CA THR A 498 16.32 -19.16 -23.98
C THR A 498 17.44 -18.12 -23.92
N PRO A 499 18.56 -18.42 -23.23
CA PRO A 499 19.69 -17.50 -23.22
C PRO A 499 20.38 -17.45 -24.60
N PRO A 500 21.03 -16.34 -24.96
CA PRO A 500 21.17 -15.06 -24.27
C PRO A 500 20.08 -14.05 -24.60
N TYR A 501 18.94 -14.50 -25.07
CA TYR A 501 17.93 -13.73 -25.77
C TYR A 501 16.76 -13.30 -24.89
N VAL A 502 16.93 -13.32 -23.57
CA VAL A 502 15.95 -12.85 -22.60
C VAL A 502 16.31 -11.43 -22.18
N THR A 503 15.37 -10.52 -22.26
CA THR A 503 15.60 -9.11 -21.97
C THR A 503 14.44 -8.50 -21.20
N ASN A 504 14.63 -7.30 -20.81
CA ASN A 504 13.76 -6.41 -20.07
C ASN A 504 12.41 -7.01 -19.65
N ASP A 505 11.97 -6.73 -18.47
CA ASP A 505 10.77 -7.26 -17.87
C ASP A 505 9.84 -6.16 -17.35
N SER A 506 8.60 -6.51 -17.16
CA SER A 506 7.59 -5.67 -16.55
C SER A 506 6.61 -6.52 -15.76
N VAL A 507 6.00 -5.96 -14.73
CA VAL A 507 5.05 -6.67 -13.88
C VAL A 507 3.71 -5.94 -13.88
N SER A 508 2.59 -6.68 -14.03
CA SER A 508 1.24 -6.11 -14.07
C SER A 508 0.65 -5.89 -12.66
N ASP A 509 -0.45 -5.12 -12.50
CA ASP A 509 -1.10 -4.86 -11.20
C ASP A 509 -1.62 -6.11 -10.49
N ASN A 510 -1.96 -7.15 -11.23
CA ASN A 510 -2.34 -8.44 -10.70
C ASN A 510 -1.14 -9.37 -10.47
N GLY A 511 0.10 -8.86 -10.63
CA GLY A 511 1.34 -9.60 -10.41
C GLY A 511 1.75 -10.52 -11.57
N GLU A 512 1.10 -10.46 -12.73
CA GLU A 512 1.59 -11.18 -13.91
C GLU A 512 2.93 -10.61 -14.36
N ILE A 513 3.84 -11.49 -14.70
CA ILE A 513 5.22 -11.17 -15.08
C ILE A 513 5.34 -11.24 -16.60
N TYR A 514 5.79 -10.16 -17.22
CA TYR A 514 6.03 -10.03 -18.66
C TYR A 514 7.52 -10.02 -18.90
N ILE A 515 8.04 -10.99 -19.64
CA ILE A 515 9.47 -11.13 -19.93
C ILE A 515 9.67 -11.06 -21.44
N GLY A 516 10.45 -10.09 -21.88
CA GLY A 516 10.86 -9.98 -23.28
C GLY A 516 11.77 -11.15 -23.66
N ASN A 517 11.50 -11.77 -24.80
CA ASN A 517 12.26 -12.91 -25.31
C ASN A 517 12.30 -12.86 -26.85
N THR A 518 13.39 -13.31 -27.44
CA THR A 518 13.47 -13.48 -28.88
C THR A 518 13.54 -14.96 -29.23
N GLN A 519 12.65 -15.41 -30.08
CA GLN A 519 12.74 -16.76 -30.60
C GLN A 519 13.54 -16.76 -31.88
N LEU A 520 14.55 -17.62 -31.88
CA LEU A 520 15.27 -18.01 -33.10
C LEU A 520 14.51 -19.14 -33.79
N SER A 521 14.16 -18.98 -35.06
CA SER A 521 13.55 -20.04 -35.85
C SER A 521 14.64 -20.97 -36.41
N GLY A 522 14.76 -22.19 -35.82
CA GLY A 522 15.52 -23.30 -36.42
C GLY A 522 17.03 -23.06 -36.66
N SER A 523 17.69 -24.05 -37.20
CA SER A 523 19.15 -24.11 -37.39
C SER A 523 19.72 -22.99 -38.25
N GLY A 524 19.67 -21.75 -37.72
CA GLY A 524 20.68 -20.83 -38.13
C GLY A 524 20.32 -19.45 -38.61
N TYR A 525 19.14 -19.00 -38.98
CA TYR A 525 18.93 -17.59 -39.36
C TYR A 525 17.47 -17.29 -39.80
N PRO A 526 17.11 -16.00 -39.90
CA PRO A 526 15.81 -15.37 -39.63
C PRO A 526 14.56 -16.03 -40.26
N PRO A 527 13.37 -15.69 -39.75
CA PRO A 527 13.06 -14.43 -39.07
C PRO A 527 13.15 -14.49 -37.55
N CYS A 528 13.84 -13.48 -36.97
CA CYS A 528 13.79 -13.24 -35.54
C CYS A 528 12.43 -12.69 -35.16
N GLN A 529 11.79 -13.28 -34.18
CA GLN A 529 10.49 -12.87 -33.74
C GLN A 529 10.55 -12.42 -32.29
N ALA A 530 10.27 -11.15 -32.06
CA ALA A 530 10.14 -10.63 -30.71
C ALA A 530 8.91 -11.24 -30.02
N ARG A 531 9.08 -11.72 -28.82
CA ARG A 531 8.04 -12.31 -27.98
C ARG A 531 8.03 -11.70 -26.60
N VAL A 532 6.90 -11.76 -25.95
CA VAL A 532 6.77 -11.50 -24.53
C VAL A 532 6.08 -12.70 -23.90
N ASN A 533 6.80 -13.39 -23.06
CA ASN A 533 6.28 -14.49 -22.28
C ASN A 533 5.62 -13.95 -21.02
N VAL A 534 4.37 -14.34 -20.76
CA VAL A 534 3.60 -13.86 -19.62
C VAL A 534 3.38 -15.00 -18.64
N TYR A 535 3.85 -14.83 -17.42
CA TYR A 535 3.73 -15.81 -16.34
C TYR A 535 2.77 -15.33 -15.27
N GLY A 536 2.14 -16.27 -14.55
CA GLY A 536 1.27 -15.95 -13.42
C GLY A 536 2.04 -15.37 -12.24
N ALA A 537 1.38 -14.61 -11.40
CA ALA A 537 1.92 -13.98 -10.19
C ALA A 537 2.64 -14.97 -9.23
N GLY A 538 2.25 -16.25 -9.26
CA GLY A 538 2.85 -17.31 -8.44
C GLY A 538 3.85 -18.21 -9.16
N ALA A 539 4.23 -17.90 -10.42
CA ALA A 539 5.09 -18.76 -11.20
C ALA A 539 6.45 -18.99 -10.52
N SER A 540 6.85 -20.26 -10.40
CA SER A 540 8.10 -20.68 -9.78
C SER A 540 8.48 -22.11 -10.17
N GLY A 541 9.78 -22.38 -10.25
CA GLY A 541 10.34 -23.71 -10.49
C GLY A 541 10.38 -24.15 -11.95
N GLY A 542 10.98 -25.31 -12.19
CA GLY A 542 11.30 -25.84 -13.53
C GLY A 542 10.11 -26.23 -14.41
N SER A 543 8.90 -26.26 -13.87
CA SER A 543 7.65 -26.55 -14.57
C SER A 543 6.81 -25.32 -14.90
N SER A 544 7.33 -24.11 -14.67
CA SER A 544 6.62 -22.87 -14.95
C SER A 544 6.57 -22.59 -16.45
N ALA A 545 5.48 -22.99 -17.09
CA ALA A 545 5.18 -22.59 -18.46
C ALA A 545 4.52 -21.20 -18.47
N PRO A 546 4.68 -20.40 -19.54
CA PRO A 546 3.98 -19.14 -19.67
C PRO A 546 2.46 -19.38 -19.77
N LEU A 547 1.67 -18.53 -19.13
CA LEU A 547 0.22 -18.51 -19.27
C LEU A 547 -0.21 -18.19 -20.70
N ARG A 548 0.57 -17.32 -21.36
CA ARG A 548 0.39 -16.90 -22.73
C ARG A 548 1.70 -16.33 -23.29
N VAL A 549 1.83 -16.40 -24.59
CA VAL A 549 2.96 -15.81 -25.32
C VAL A 549 2.42 -14.79 -26.30
N LEU A 550 2.86 -13.55 -26.18
CA LEU A 550 2.58 -12.50 -27.15
C LEU A 550 3.72 -12.55 -28.19
N THR A 551 3.39 -12.90 -29.40
CA THR A 551 4.29 -12.76 -30.53
C THR A 551 4.05 -11.39 -31.14
N LEU A 552 5.00 -10.48 -30.98
CA LEU A 552 4.87 -9.13 -31.48
C LEU A 552 4.99 -9.14 -33.02
N ASP A 553 4.05 -8.50 -33.69
CA ASP A 553 4.04 -8.39 -35.16
C ASP A 553 5.12 -7.40 -35.62
N THR A 554 6.38 -7.78 -35.39
CA THR A 554 7.58 -7.08 -35.82
C THR A 554 8.44 -8.08 -36.57
N VAL A 555 8.49 -7.96 -37.90
CA VAL A 555 9.30 -8.86 -38.73
C VAL A 555 10.60 -8.16 -39.05
N VAL A 556 11.70 -8.75 -38.55
CA VAL A 556 13.05 -8.34 -38.97
C VAL A 556 13.49 -9.27 -40.09
N THR A 557 13.66 -8.70 -41.27
CA THR A 557 14.13 -9.40 -42.45
C THR A 557 15.58 -9.05 -42.78
N THR A 558 16.51 -9.15 -41.83
CA THR A 558 17.93 -8.92 -42.15
C THR A 558 18.67 -10.23 -42.30
N ASN A 559 19.58 -10.30 -43.27
CA ASN A 559 20.46 -11.47 -43.52
C ASN A 559 21.59 -11.61 -42.47
N SER A 560 21.64 -10.75 -41.46
CA SER A 560 22.78 -10.63 -40.53
C SER A 560 22.54 -11.26 -39.15
N GLY A 561 21.48 -12.04 -38.98
CA GLY A 561 21.16 -12.64 -37.69
C GLY A 561 20.34 -11.69 -36.81
N CYS A 562 19.95 -12.16 -35.62
CA CYS A 562 19.11 -11.43 -34.66
C CYS A 562 19.91 -10.46 -33.75
N ILE A 563 20.92 -9.83 -34.31
CA ILE A 563 21.81 -8.91 -33.58
C ILE A 563 21.52 -7.49 -34.08
N SER A 564 21.36 -6.55 -33.16
CA SER A 564 21.21 -5.13 -33.52
C SER A 564 22.35 -4.68 -34.41
N PRO A 565 22.08 -4.01 -35.54
CA PRO A 565 23.13 -3.49 -36.41
C PRO A 565 23.97 -2.41 -35.73
N PHE A 566 23.51 -1.87 -34.62
CA PHE A 566 24.13 -0.77 -33.93
C PHE A 566 24.97 -1.18 -32.71
N ASN A 567 24.85 -2.44 -32.24
CA ASN A 567 25.65 -2.91 -31.11
C ASN A 567 25.79 -4.44 -31.11
N ALA A 568 27.00 -4.93 -31.35
CA ALA A 568 27.31 -6.36 -31.32
C ALA A 568 27.12 -7.01 -29.92
N LEU A 569 26.97 -6.21 -28.87
CA LEU A 569 26.81 -6.64 -27.48
C LEU A 569 25.35 -6.59 -26.99
N THR A 570 24.48 -5.91 -27.71
CA THR A 570 23.02 -5.89 -27.39
C THR A 570 22.30 -6.70 -28.47
N PRO A 571 21.77 -7.86 -28.11
CA PRO A 571 20.87 -8.57 -29.00
C PRO A 571 19.65 -7.70 -29.30
N PHE A 572 19.01 -7.92 -30.44
CA PHE A 572 17.74 -7.28 -30.83
C PHE A 572 16.64 -7.62 -29.85
N PHE A 573 16.36 -6.72 -28.89
CA PHE A 573 15.30 -6.94 -27.93
C PHE A 573 14.52 -5.67 -27.67
N PRO A 574 13.21 -5.73 -27.82
CA PRO A 574 12.41 -4.60 -27.42
C PRO A 574 12.54 -4.37 -25.91
N SER A 575 12.92 -3.18 -25.53
CA SER A 575 12.61 -2.70 -24.19
C SER A 575 11.09 -2.69 -24.06
N ILE A 576 10.57 -3.26 -23.00
CA ILE A 576 9.12 -3.29 -22.75
C ILE A 576 8.77 -2.45 -21.53
N SER A 577 7.65 -1.77 -21.61
CA SER A 577 7.05 -1.05 -20.51
C SER A 577 5.56 -1.31 -20.47
N LEU A 578 5.05 -1.79 -19.34
CA LEU A 578 3.62 -2.05 -19.17
C LEU A 578 2.95 -0.86 -18.52
N PHE A 579 1.90 -0.34 -19.15
CA PHE A 579 1.06 0.70 -18.58
C PHE A 579 -0.42 0.32 -18.66
N GLY A 580 -0.99 -0.06 -17.53
CA GLY A 580 -2.35 -0.59 -17.44
C GLY A 580 -2.51 -1.87 -18.27
N SER A 581 -3.34 -1.82 -19.31
CA SER A 581 -3.57 -2.94 -20.23
C SER A 581 -2.81 -2.81 -21.55
N THR A 582 -1.86 -1.89 -21.64
CA THR A 582 -1.05 -1.62 -22.84
C THR A 582 0.41 -1.95 -22.57
N LEU A 583 0.99 -2.78 -23.42
CA LEU A 583 2.40 -3.08 -23.45
C LEU A 583 3.07 -2.23 -24.53
N PHE A 584 4.00 -1.39 -24.15
CA PHE A 584 4.84 -0.64 -25.06
C PHE A 584 6.12 -1.40 -25.31
N ALA A 585 6.61 -1.38 -26.55
CA ALA A 585 7.86 -2.01 -26.94
C ALA A 585 8.62 -1.13 -27.93
N THR A 586 9.94 -1.09 -27.81
CA THR A 586 10.81 -0.46 -28.80
C THR A 586 11.13 -1.43 -29.93
N ASP A 587 11.28 -0.90 -31.12
CA ASP A 587 11.73 -1.62 -32.31
C ASP A 587 12.88 -0.79 -32.94
N ASP A 588 14.09 -1.14 -32.59
CA ASP A 588 15.29 -0.38 -32.98
C ASP A 588 15.61 -0.52 -34.46
N PHE A 589 15.21 -1.61 -35.10
CA PHE A 589 15.41 -1.83 -36.53
C PHE A 589 14.49 -0.97 -37.41
N ASN A 590 13.25 -0.84 -37.00
CA ASN A 590 12.25 -0.07 -37.74
C ASN A 590 12.12 1.36 -37.24
N ASN A 591 12.97 1.78 -36.31
CA ASN A 591 12.89 3.09 -35.65
C ASN A 591 11.46 3.37 -35.17
N ALA A 592 10.91 2.46 -34.34
CA ALA A 592 9.54 2.55 -33.92
C ALA A 592 9.35 2.33 -32.41
N VAL A 593 8.28 2.94 -31.86
CA VAL A 593 7.70 2.55 -30.58
C VAL A 593 6.30 1.99 -30.86
N LEU A 594 6.04 0.80 -30.37
CA LEU A 594 4.84 0.02 -30.63
C LEU A 594 4.03 -0.14 -29.36
N ALA A 595 2.71 -0.07 -29.46
CA ALA A 595 1.79 -0.33 -28.36
C ALA A 595 0.93 -1.56 -28.66
N PHE A 596 0.89 -2.54 -27.75
CA PHE A 596 0.16 -3.79 -27.89
C PHE A 596 -0.85 -3.98 -26.74
N PRO A 597 -1.96 -4.71 -26.96
CA PRO A 597 -2.82 -5.12 -25.86
C PRO A 597 -2.10 -6.16 -24.97
N ALA A 598 -1.89 -5.85 -23.70
CA ALA A 598 -1.15 -6.71 -22.76
C ALA A 598 -1.84 -8.06 -22.49
N ASN A 599 -3.16 -8.13 -22.70
CA ASN A 599 -3.96 -9.35 -22.54
C ASN A 599 -4.05 -10.20 -23.84
N GLY A 600 -3.26 -9.84 -24.85
CA GLY A 600 -3.18 -10.60 -26.11
C GLY A 600 -2.61 -11.99 -25.93
N ASN A 601 -2.81 -12.86 -26.92
CA ASN A 601 -2.24 -14.18 -27.01
C ASN A 601 -1.87 -14.50 -28.47
N ASN A 602 -0.84 -15.29 -28.70
CA ASN A 602 -0.28 -15.59 -30.01
C ASN A 602 0.19 -14.32 -30.75
N THR A 603 0.03 -14.25 -32.06
CA THR A 603 0.43 -13.08 -32.85
C THR A 603 -0.48 -11.90 -32.56
N VAL A 604 0.09 -10.86 -31.96
CA VAL A 604 -0.63 -9.65 -31.55
C VAL A 604 -0.20 -8.48 -32.43
N LYS A 605 -1.18 -7.82 -33.04
CA LYS A 605 -0.91 -6.60 -33.81
C LYS A 605 -0.87 -5.39 -32.89
N PRO A 606 0.03 -4.43 -33.16
CA PRO A 606 0.05 -3.19 -32.39
C PRO A 606 -1.24 -2.39 -32.61
N THR A 607 -1.72 -1.80 -31.54
CA THR A 607 -2.86 -0.88 -31.54
C THR A 607 -2.45 0.55 -31.89
N ALA A 608 -1.17 0.89 -31.68
CA ALA A 608 -0.56 2.14 -32.13
C ALA A 608 0.91 1.90 -32.50
N ARG A 609 1.41 2.69 -33.46
CA ARG A 609 2.80 2.66 -33.93
C ARG A 609 3.29 4.09 -34.08
N ILE A 610 4.31 4.48 -33.36
CA ILE A 610 5.03 5.73 -33.61
C ILE A 610 6.21 5.35 -34.52
N VAL A 611 6.10 5.70 -35.80
CA VAL A 611 7.09 5.34 -36.85
C VAL A 611 6.98 6.28 -38.03
N GLY A 612 8.11 6.71 -38.56
CA GLY A 612 8.21 7.60 -39.72
C GLY A 612 9.31 8.63 -39.57
N SER A 613 9.52 9.41 -40.61
CA SER A 613 10.65 10.35 -40.69
C SER A 613 10.52 11.58 -39.78
N ALA A 614 9.29 11.96 -39.42
CA ALA A 614 9.05 13.09 -38.53
C ALA A 614 9.16 12.72 -37.04
N THR A 615 9.23 11.43 -36.70
CA THR A 615 9.21 10.98 -35.29
C THR A 615 10.51 11.33 -34.55
N GLY A 616 11.63 11.51 -35.22
CA GLY A 616 12.93 11.67 -34.58
C GLY A 616 13.46 10.41 -33.88
N LEU A 617 12.78 9.25 -34.04
CA LEU A 617 13.26 7.96 -33.54
C LEU A 617 14.48 7.52 -34.36
N ASN A 618 15.54 7.09 -33.66
CA ASN A 618 16.76 6.57 -34.25
C ASN A 618 17.37 5.50 -33.34
N ALA A 619 17.10 4.24 -33.66
CA ALA A 619 17.42 3.07 -32.84
C ALA A 619 16.91 3.21 -31.37
N PRO A 620 15.60 3.27 -31.12
CA PRO A 620 15.06 3.40 -29.78
C PRO A 620 15.31 2.11 -28.98
N ILE A 621 16.03 2.22 -27.85
CA ILE A 621 16.45 1.10 -27.02
C ILE A 621 15.71 1.00 -25.69
N ALA A 622 15.12 2.08 -25.22
CA ALA A 622 14.33 2.06 -24.00
C ALA A 622 13.08 2.91 -24.14
N VAL A 623 12.02 2.49 -23.48
CA VAL A 623 10.74 3.22 -23.42
C VAL A 623 10.26 3.32 -21.97
N ALA A 624 9.87 4.52 -21.56
CA ALA A 624 9.16 4.77 -20.32
C ALA A 624 7.82 5.47 -20.61
N VAL A 625 6.80 5.19 -19.81
CA VAL A 625 5.46 5.74 -20.01
C VAL A 625 4.91 6.25 -18.70
N THR A 626 4.30 7.44 -18.72
CA THR A 626 3.66 8.05 -17.55
C THR A 626 2.16 8.21 -17.75
N SER A 627 1.42 8.48 -16.66
CA SER A 627 0.01 8.88 -16.71
C SER A 627 -0.13 10.39 -16.94
N ASN A 628 -1.30 10.84 -17.42
CA ASN A 628 -1.63 12.27 -17.52
C ASN A 628 -1.66 12.99 -16.16
N SER A 629 -1.69 12.25 -15.05
CA SER A 629 -1.65 12.79 -13.69
C SER A 629 -0.22 12.98 -13.14
N GLY A 630 0.81 12.76 -13.95
CA GLY A 630 2.19 12.78 -13.50
C GLY A 630 2.59 11.58 -12.65
N GLN A 631 1.72 10.57 -12.54
CA GLN A 631 2.13 9.30 -11.93
C GLN A 631 2.95 8.51 -12.95
N ALA A 632 4.22 8.33 -12.65
CA ALA A 632 5.05 7.34 -13.33
C ALA A 632 4.40 5.95 -13.27
N THR A 633 4.86 5.04 -14.11
CA THR A 633 4.46 3.63 -14.10
C THR A 633 4.81 2.89 -12.79
N ALA A 634 5.41 3.60 -11.81
CA ALA A 634 5.41 3.20 -10.41
C ALA A 634 3.96 3.27 -9.89
N ARG A 635 3.36 2.15 -9.70
CA ARG A 635 1.95 1.84 -9.46
C ARG A 635 1.40 2.36 -8.16
N PRO A 636 0.06 2.56 -8.12
CA PRO A 636 -0.62 2.81 -6.86
C PRO A 636 -0.46 1.63 -5.92
N VAL A 637 0.02 1.94 -4.74
CA VAL A 637 0.06 1.05 -3.59
C VAL A 637 -1.37 0.69 -3.24
N HIS A 638 -1.73 -0.58 -3.33
CA HIS A 638 -2.85 -1.09 -2.56
C HIS A 638 -2.33 -1.28 -1.13
N PRO A 639 -2.79 -0.51 -0.14
CA PRO A 639 -2.52 -0.85 1.24
C PRO A 639 -3.10 -2.23 1.53
N ARG A 640 -2.31 -3.08 2.18
CA ARG A 640 -2.75 -4.36 2.71
C ARG A 640 -3.74 -4.18 3.85
#